data_968afcbdf5d0bd04b5a6ffd3c35f1375
#
_entry.id   968afcbdf5d0bd04b5a6ffd3c35f1375
#
_cell.length_a   1.000
_cell.length_b   1.000
_cell.length_c   1.000
_cell.angle_alpha   90.00
_cell.angle_beta   90.00
_cell.angle_gamma   90.00
#
_symmetry.space_group_name_H-M   'P 1'
#
loop_
_entity.id
_entity.type
_entity.pdbx_description
1 polymer ?
#
loop_
_entity_poly.entity_id
_entity_poly.type
_entity_poly.pdbx_seq_one_letter_code
_entity_poly.pdbx_strand_id
1 'polypeptide(L)'
;GARIVVRGNATNGAGNAMAQGKIYVAGDIGARGMTMTKHNPRFEAPELWVLGSTGDSFAEFMAGGTAVVCGYDTPRFENVLGYRPCVGMVGGRIFFRGPHQGFSEEDAKLTFPDDGEWQWLRSNMEAFLKAIGRTELYSVLISDRGAWQILVARKPYEKVGQPVRTMGEFIRNVWDRELGQGGLIGDLTDIPRNAVDVVATGALRRYIPLWENEKHLPPCQAHCPTGIPVQKRWSLIRKGRMDEAVNLALTYTPFPATVCGYLCPSPCMQSCTRQIASFPSLDVAALGRASLEAAAPSPAPSTGKTVGVIGGGPAGLSVAWQLWMMGHSPVIYEIRERLGGKITDSIPKTRIPEEIVGHELDRVRERIEHIFLKKSPTRKDFQKIRARHDFVVVAAGAQKPRMIPVPGRERALSALEFLRASREDRIQVGPRVVIIGAGNVGCDAATEAARLGAVEITLVDIQEPASFGIERKHAEAAGARFLWPRTTKAITEEGVLLSGGELLPADTVIMSVGDAPDIGFLSEDIVLERGFVSVNERYQSSDPQVFAIGDAVRPGLLTDAIGAGRIAARAIDDVLRGRQEIYDQLPVIEPARVRLEYYDPRLATAGDIGACSTQCASCGACRDCGLCETLCPGNAISRRALEGDAYEYIVDGDKCIGCGFCAGACPCGIWEIVENAPLE
;
A
#
# COMPACT_ATOMS: atom_id res chain seq x y z
N GLY A 1 -20.40 -20.67 5.10
CA GLY A 1 -21.74 -20.33 4.63
C GLY A 1 -22.67 -21.53 4.54
N ALA A 2 -23.97 -21.31 4.41
CA ALA A 2 -24.94 -22.38 4.21
C ALA A 2 -24.75 -23.00 2.81
N ARG A 3 -25.04 -24.31 2.71
CA ARG A 3 -25.12 -25.02 1.44
C ARG A 3 -26.53 -25.58 1.26
N ILE A 4 -27.12 -25.30 0.09
CA ILE A 4 -28.43 -25.83 -0.31
C ILE A 4 -28.22 -26.74 -1.50
N VAL A 5 -28.78 -27.94 -1.48
CA VAL A 5 -28.72 -28.90 -2.59
C VAL A 5 -30.14 -29.22 -3.05
N VAL A 6 -30.43 -28.92 -4.32
CA VAL A 6 -31.70 -29.21 -4.98
C VAL A 6 -31.46 -30.38 -5.96
N ARG A 7 -32.12 -31.51 -5.73
CA ARG A 7 -31.92 -32.74 -6.55
C ARG A 7 -32.76 -32.80 -7.84
N GLY A 8 -33.46 -31.71 -8.13
CA GLY A 8 -34.23 -31.54 -9.37
C GLY A 8 -34.10 -30.10 -9.85
N ASN A 9 -35.16 -29.58 -10.43
CA ASN A 9 -35.26 -28.20 -10.88
C ASN A 9 -35.57 -27.25 -9.72
N ALA A 10 -35.06 -26.01 -9.82
CA ALA A 10 -35.49 -24.92 -8.98
C ALA A 10 -36.36 -23.94 -9.80
N THR A 11 -37.29 -23.26 -9.12
CA THR A 11 -38.17 -22.29 -9.76
C THR A 11 -37.48 -20.90 -9.88
N ASN A 12 -38.26 -19.84 -10.13
CA ASN A 12 -37.77 -18.50 -10.29
C ASN A 12 -37.07 -17.95 -9.01
N GLY A 13 -36.11 -17.09 -9.21
CA GLY A 13 -35.42 -16.39 -8.13
C GLY A 13 -34.37 -17.20 -7.37
N ALA A 14 -33.90 -18.32 -7.91
CA ALA A 14 -32.85 -19.13 -7.26
C ALA A 14 -31.58 -18.28 -7.03
N GLY A 15 -31.21 -18.07 -5.74
CA GLY A 15 -30.09 -17.23 -5.37
C GLY A 15 -30.31 -15.72 -5.49
N ASN A 16 -31.58 -15.26 -5.60
CA ASN A 16 -31.90 -13.84 -5.62
C ASN A 16 -31.41 -13.15 -4.33
N ALA A 17 -30.75 -12.01 -4.46
CA ALA A 17 -30.18 -11.20 -3.36
C ALA A 17 -29.18 -11.96 -2.45
N MET A 18 -28.65 -13.08 -2.91
CA MET A 18 -27.71 -13.91 -2.15
C MET A 18 -26.41 -13.15 -1.89
N ALA A 19 -25.91 -13.21 -0.66
CA ALA A 19 -24.70 -12.51 -0.23
C ALA A 19 -23.56 -13.46 0.18
N GLN A 20 -23.87 -14.73 0.43
CA GLN A 20 -22.91 -15.76 0.83
C GLN A 20 -23.49 -17.16 0.68
N GLY A 21 -22.66 -18.18 0.75
CA GLY A 21 -23.07 -19.59 0.72
C GLY A 21 -23.15 -20.14 -0.71
N LYS A 22 -23.60 -21.40 -0.83
CA LYS A 22 -23.61 -22.14 -2.09
C LYS A 22 -24.97 -22.80 -2.33
N ILE A 23 -25.48 -22.68 -3.56
CA ILE A 23 -26.67 -23.40 -4.02
C ILE A 23 -26.27 -24.32 -5.17
N TYR A 24 -26.61 -25.59 -5.06
CA TYR A 24 -26.34 -26.63 -6.05
C TYR A 24 -27.66 -27.18 -6.58
N VAL A 25 -27.90 -27.12 -7.88
CA VAL A 25 -29.13 -27.54 -8.54
C VAL A 25 -28.82 -28.64 -9.56
N ALA A 26 -29.43 -29.81 -9.41
CA ALA A 26 -29.20 -30.97 -10.28
C ALA A 26 -29.99 -30.92 -11.60
N GLY A 27 -30.78 -29.91 -11.82
CA GLY A 27 -31.57 -29.69 -13.04
C GLY A 27 -31.46 -28.24 -13.51
N ASP A 28 -32.57 -27.73 -14.04
CA ASP A 28 -32.72 -26.35 -14.52
C ASP A 28 -33.16 -25.40 -13.41
N ILE A 29 -32.95 -24.10 -13.63
CA ILE A 29 -33.57 -23.06 -12.81
C ILE A 29 -34.52 -22.19 -13.64
N GLY A 30 -35.50 -21.59 -12.98
CA GLY A 30 -36.42 -20.65 -13.60
C GLY A 30 -35.79 -19.26 -13.82
N ALA A 31 -36.62 -18.26 -14.11
CA ALA A 31 -36.22 -16.91 -14.37
C ALA A 31 -35.60 -16.23 -13.13
N ARG A 32 -34.78 -15.20 -13.37
CA ARG A 32 -34.19 -14.33 -12.32
C ARG A 32 -33.31 -15.07 -11.31
N GLY A 33 -32.57 -16.08 -11.76
CA GLY A 33 -31.52 -16.70 -10.96
C GLY A 33 -30.35 -15.74 -10.74
N MET A 34 -29.73 -15.75 -9.56
CA MET A 34 -28.58 -14.91 -9.19
C MET A 34 -28.80 -13.40 -9.35
N THR A 35 -30.02 -12.94 -9.43
CA THR A 35 -30.32 -11.50 -9.53
C THR A 35 -29.98 -10.80 -8.23
N MET A 36 -29.49 -9.53 -8.34
CA MET A 36 -29.19 -8.68 -7.19
C MET A 36 -28.23 -9.31 -6.15
N THR A 37 -27.45 -10.29 -6.55
CA THR A 37 -26.45 -10.87 -5.66
C THR A 37 -25.33 -9.88 -5.38
N LYS A 38 -24.68 -10.01 -4.24
CA LYS A 38 -23.67 -9.10 -3.74
C LYS A 38 -22.50 -9.86 -3.15
N HIS A 39 -21.36 -9.21 -3.07
CA HIS A 39 -20.24 -9.71 -2.33
C HIS A 39 -20.01 -8.85 -1.07
N ASN A 40 -20.14 -9.46 0.09
CA ASN A 40 -19.70 -8.87 1.33
C ASN A 40 -18.26 -9.36 1.61
N PRO A 41 -17.27 -8.46 1.72
CA PRO A 41 -15.87 -8.85 1.93
C PRO A 41 -15.60 -9.69 3.18
N ARG A 42 -16.52 -9.66 4.16
CA ARG A 42 -16.42 -10.48 5.38
C ARG A 42 -16.74 -11.97 5.15
N PHE A 43 -17.34 -12.30 4.04
CA PHE A 43 -17.83 -13.66 3.75
C PHE A 43 -17.33 -14.14 2.40
N GLU A 44 -17.32 -15.45 2.22
CA GLU A 44 -17.10 -16.04 0.89
C GLU A 44 -18.17 -15.55 -0.09
N ALA A 45 -17.76 -15.29 -1.32
CA ALA A 45 -18.68 -14.88 -2.38
C ALA A 45 -19.78 -15.94 -2.60
N PRO A 46 -21.02 -15.51 -2.90
CA PRO A 46 -22.10 -16.47 -3.17
C PRO A 46 -21.83 -17.28 -4.45
N GLU A 47 -22.20 -18.55 -4.42
CA GLU A 47 -22.08 -19.45 -5.57
C GLU A 47 -23.41 -20.14 -5.88
N LEU A 48 -23.77 -20.16 -7.18
CA LEU A 48 -24.87 -20.96 -7.72
C LEU A 48 -24.32 -21.88 -8.80
N TRP A 49 -24.58 -23.19 -8.64
CA TRP A 49 -24.20 -24.21 -9.60
C TRP A 49 -25.46 -24.89 -10.14
N VAL A 50 -25.60 -24.90 -11.45
CA VAL A 50 -26.76 -25.46 -12.18
C VAL A 50 -26.27 -26.50 -13.19
N LEU A 51 -26.77 -27.74 -13.08
CA LEU A 51 -26.40 -28.80 -14.02
C LEU A 51 -27.01 -28.57 -15.41
N GLY A 52 -28.24 -28.10 -15.46
CA GLY A 52 -28.95 -27.77 -16.68
C GLY A 52 -28.74 -26.33 -17.13
N SER A 53 -29.83 -25.63 -17.39
CA SER A 53 -29.90 -24.27 -17.92
C SER A 53 -30.57 -23.30 -16.94
N THR A 54 -30.52 -22.02 -17.26
CA THR A 54 -31.20 -20.95 -16.52
C THR A 54 -32.35 -20.35 -17.32
N GLY A 55 -33.29 -19.71 -16.63
CA GLY A 55 -34.38 -18.96 -17.26
C GLY A 55 -33.99 -17.49 -17.52
N ASP A 56 -34.98 -16.70 -17.94
CA ASP A 56 -34.81 -15.31 -18.36
C ASP A 56 -34.32 -14.40 -17.25
N SER A 57 -33.69 -13.27 -17.62
CA SER A 57 -33.14 -12.28 -16.69
C SER A 57 -32.15 -12.88 -15.68
N PHE A 58 -31.37 -13.85 -16.10
CA PHE A 58 -30.33 -14.46 -15.26
C PHE A 58 -29.24 -13.48 -14.93
N ALA A 59 -28.83 -13.41 -13.66
CA ALA A 59 -27.80 -12.50 -13.15
C ALA A 59 -28.10 -11.02 -13.38
N GLU A 60 -29.36 -10.64 -13.51
CA GLU A 60 -29.78 -9.24 -13.60
C GLU A 60 -29.38 -8.48 -12.33
N PHE A 61 -28.71 -7.33 -12.47
CA PHE A 61 -28.15 -6.53 -11.37
C PHE A 61 -27.19 -7.30 -10.43
N MET A 62 -26.55 -8.32 -10.92
CA MET A 62 -25.55 -9.06 -10.17
C MET A 62 -24.38 -8.14 -9.81
N ALA A 63 -24.06 -8.00 -8.52
CA ALA A 63 -22.93 -7.19 -8.04
C ALA A 63 -21.80 -8.04 -7.45
N GLY A 64 -21.91 -9.35 -7.44
CA GLY A 64 -20.85 -10.25 -6.99
C GLY A 64 -21.29 -11.70 -6.93
N GLY A 65 -20.32 -12.58 -6.78
CA GLY A 65 -20.54 -14.03 -6.74
C GLY A 65 -20.10 -14.74 -8.01
N THR A 66 -20.28 -16.05 -8.02
CA THR A 66 -19.97 -16.90 -9.15
C THR A 66 -21.15 -17.82 -9.48
N ALA A 67 -21.58 -17.80 -10.73
CA ALA A 67 -22.53 -18.79 -11.23
C ALA A 67 -21.81 -19.80 -12.15
N VAL A 68 -22.25 -21.06 -12.13
CA VAL A 68 -21.79 -22.11 -13.04
C VAL A 68 -23.00 -22.80 -13.64
N VAL A 69 -23.14 -22.73 -14.96
CA VAL A 69 -24.24 -23.33 -15.73
C VAL A 69 -23.65 -24.37 -16.66
N CYS A 70 -23.91 -25.63 -16.40
CA CYS A 70 -23.30 -26.75 -17.13
C CYS A 70 -23.94 -27.04 -18.50
N GLY A 71 -25.18 -26.60 -18.72
CA GLY A 71 -25.91 -26.84 -19.97
C GLY A 71 -26.04 -28.35 -20.30
N TYR A 72 -26.19 -29.18 -19.30
CA TYR A 72 -26.26 -30.61 -19.45
C TYR A 72 -27.70 -31.11 -19.30
N ASP A 73 -28.17 -31.95 -20.26
CA ASP A 73 -29.47 -32.57 -20.23
C ASP A 73 -30.64 -31.62 -19.96
N THR A 74 -30.65 -30.51 -20.71
CA THR A 74 -31.66 -29.47 -20.59
C THR A 74 -32.54 -29.36 -21.83
N PRO A 75 -33.84 -29.10 -21.71
CA PRO A 75 -34.69 -28.79 -22.85
C PRO A 75 -34.35 -27.47 -23.55
N ARG A 76 -33.56 -26.60 -22.89
CA ARG A 76 -33.11 -25.31 -23.42
C ARG A 76 -31.71 -25.39 -24.05
N PHE A 77 -31.46 -26.46 -24.80
CA PHE A 77 -30.12 -26.73 -25.36
C PHE A 77 -29.64 -25.65 -26.37
N GLU A 78 -30.53 -24.83 -26.95
CA GLU A 78 -30.18 -23.74 -27.86
C GLU A 78 -29.86 -22.40 -27.15
N ASN A 79 -30.24 -22.28 -25.86
CA ASN A 79 -30.00 -21.11 -25.07
C ASN A 79 -29.95 -21.45 -23.57
N VAL A 80 -28.75 -21.73 -23.06
CA VAL A 80 -28.57 -22.19 -21.67
C VAL A 80 -28.67 -21.07 -20.65
N LEU A 81 -28.64 -19.80 -21.07
CA LEU A 81 -28.69 -18.63 -20.19
C LEU A 81 -30.04 -17.90 -20.12
N GLY A 82 -31.04 -18.35 -20.93
CA GLY A 82 -32.30 -17.67 -21.05
C GLY A 82 -32.23 -16.33 -21.80
N TYR A 83 -33.31 -15.56 -21.76
CA TYR A 83 -33.41 -14.25 -22.44
C TYR A 83 -32.91 -13.13 -21.54
N ARG A 84 -32.14 -12.19 -22.12
CA ARG A 84 -31.61 -10.98 -21.46
C ARG A 84 -30.79 -11.26 -20.17
N PRO A 85 -29.83 -12.17 -20.18
CA PRO A 85 -28.95 -12.34 -19.01
C PRO A 85 -28.01 -11.14 -18.82
N CYS A 86 -27.55 -10.93 -17.59
CA CYS A 86 -26.56 -9.93 -17.18
C CYS A 86 -26.98 -8.46 -17.28
N VAL A 87 -28.25 -8.14 -17.50
CA VAL A 87 -28.68 -6.73 -17.54
C VAL A 87 -28.39 -6.04 -16.21
N GLY A 88 -27.72 -4.89 -16.25
CA GLY A 88 -27.31 -4.15 -15.05
C GLY A 88 -26.24 -4.82 -14.20
N MET A 89 -25.54 -5.82 -14.72
CA MET A 89 -24.48 -6.51 -14.00
C MET A 89 -23.30 -5.55 -13.72
N VAL A 90 -22.88 -5.47 -12.46
CA VAL A 90 -21.79 -4.58 -12.02
C VAL A 90 -20.63 -5.35 -11.37
N GLY A 91 -20.80 -6.65 -11.12
CA GLY A 91 -19.77 -7.49 -10.55
C GLY A 91 -20.10 -8.99 -10.66
N GLY A 92 -19.14 -9.84 -10.32
CA GLY A 92 -19.28 -11.29 -10.40
C GLY A 92 -18.89 -11.88 -11.76
N ARG A 93 -19.09 -13.20 -11.89
CA ARG A 93 -18.76 -13.97 -13.10
C ARG A 93 -19.67 -15.17 -13.28
N ILE A 94 -19.89 -15.55 -14.52
CA ILE A 94 -20.75 -16.68 -14.89
C ILE A 94 -19.96 -17.59 -15.82
N PHE A 95 -19.62 -18.79 -15.34
CA PHE A 95 -19.13 -19.87 -16.19
C PHE A 95 -20.34 -20.57 -16.82
N PHE A 96 -20.32 -20.80 -18.11
CA PHE A 96 -21.36 -21.53 -18.75
C PHE A 96 -20.84 -22.39 -19.91
N ARG A 97 -21.53 -23.46 -20.18
CA ARG A 97 -21.20 -24.41 -21.23
C ARG A 97 -22.44 -24.58 -22.11
N GLY A 98 -22.30 -24.31 -23.40
CA GLY A 98 -23.35 -24.44 -24.40
C GLY A 98 -23.69 -23.11 -25.08
N PRO A 99 -24.66 -23.14 -26.03
CA PRO A 99 -25.04 -21.96 -26.78
C PRO A 99 -25.83 -20.94 -25.93
N HIS A 100 -25.77 -19.69 -26.34
CA HIS A 100 -26.57 -18.59 -25.81
C HIS A 100 -27.09 -17.70 -26.93
N GLN A 101 -28.23 -17.04 -26.70
CA GLN A 101 -28.85 -16.13 -27.66
C GLN A 101 -28.59 -14.65 -27.38
N GLY A 102 -27.48 -14.34 -26.71
CA GLY A 102 -27.06 -12.98 -26.36
C GLY A 102 -27.05 -12.72 -24.87
N PHE A 103 -26.54 -11.58 -24.52
CA PHE A 103 -26.46 -11.04 -23.14
C PHE A 103 -26.34 -9.52 -23.20
N SER A 104 -26.43 -8.81 -22.07
CA SER A 104 -26.20 -7.37 -22.04
C SER A 104 -24.71 -7.07 -22.28
N GLU A 105 -24.35 -6.70 -23.53
CA GLU A 105 -22.97 -6.33 -23.89
C GLU A 105 -22.52 -5.00 -23.27
N GLU A 106 -23.44 -4.16 -22.84
CA GLU A 106 -23.14 -2.94 -22.11
C GLU A 106 -22.61 -3.25 -20.67
N ASP A 107 -23.12 -4.31 -20.07
CA ASP A 107 -22.87 -4.64 -18.67
C ASP A 107 -21.88 -5.77 -18.47
N ALA A 108 -21.81 -6.69 -19.42
CA ALA A 108 -20.93 -7.85 -19.36
C ALA A 108 -20.08 -7.99 -20.62
N LYS A 109 -19.03 -8.77 -20.54
CA LYS A 109 -18.21 -9.20 -21.67
C LYS A 109 -17.99 -10.69 -21.63
N LEU A 110 -17.91 -11.29 -22.81
CA LEU A 110 -17.62 -12.69 -23.01
C LEU A 110 -16.11 -12.93 -23.02
N THR A 111 -15.65 -13.89 -22.28
CA THR A 111 -14.26 -14.35 -22.24
C THR A 111 -14.20 -15.87 -22.19
N PHE A 112 -13.00 -16.43 -22.27
CA PHE A 112 -12.75 -17.85 -22.06
C PHE A 112 -11.96 -18.05 -20.76
N PRO A 113 -12.13 -19.21 -20.07
CA PRO A 113 -11.41 -19.47 -18.83
C PRO A 113 -9.90 -19.42 -19.04
N ASP A 114 -9.17 -18.65 -18.22
CA ASP A 114 -7.72 -18.75 -18.12
C ASP A 114 -7.29 -20.03 -17.35
N ASP A 115 -5.99 -20.26 -17.15
CA ASP A 115 -5.49 -21.47 -16.50
C ASP A 115 -5.94 -21.56 -15.03
N GLY A 116 -5.95 -20.43 -14.30
CA GLY A 116 -6.41 -20.36 -12.91
C GLY A 116 -7.91 -20.60 -12.80
N GLU A 117 -8.69 -19.97 -13.66
CA GLU A 117 -10.16 -20.12 -13.72
C GLU A 117 -10.57 -21.54 -14.11
N TRP A 118 -9.86 -22.13 -15.05
CA TRP A 118 -10.08 -23.51 -15.44
C TRP A 118 -9.76 -24.49 -14.31
N GLN A 119 -8.65 -24.28 -13.62
CA GLN A 119 -8.28 -25.11 -12.46
C GLN A 119 -9.31 -24.95 -11.34
N TRP A 120 -9.77 -23.73 -11.07
CA TRP A 120 -10.82 -23.46 -10.08
C TRP A 120 -12.12 -24.20 -10.44
N LEU A 121 -12.56 -24.11 -11.69
CA LEU A 121 -13.78 -24.78 -12.16
C LEU A 121 -13.67 -26.31 -11.98
N ARG A 122 -12.56 -26.90 -12.40
CA ARG A 122 -12.32 -28.36 -12.25
C ARG A 122 -12.35 -28.81 -10.80
N SER A 123 -11.65 -28.09 -9.92
CA SER A 123 -11.55 -28.45 -8.50
C SER A 123 -12.90 -28.36 -7.78
N ASN A 124 -13.74 -27.40 -8.14
CA ASN A 124 -15.05 -27.22 -7.51
C ASN A 124 -16.15 -28.05 -8.17
N MET A 125 -16.00 -28.43 -9.43
CA MET A 125 -16.95 -29.30 -10.18
C MET A 125 -17.12 -30.64 -9.48
N GLU A 126 -16.05 -31.24 -8.99
CA GLU A 126 -16.12 -32.52 -8.28
C GLU A 126 -17.01 -32.43 -7.02
N ALA A 127 -16.83 -31.36 -6.23
CA ALA A 127 -17.63 -31.13 -5.03
C ALA A 127 -19.13 -30.90 -5.36
N PHE A 128 -19.41 -30.17 -6.43
CA PHE A 128 -20.75 -29.95 -6.93
C PHE A 128 -21.42 -31.26 -7.34
N LEU A 129 -20.79 -32.04 -8.23
CA LEU A 129 -21.33 -33.31 -8.76
C LEU A 129 -21.51 -34.33 -7.65
N LYS A 130 -20.59 -34.43 -6.71
CA LYS A 130 -20.74 -35.26 -5.51
C LYS A 130 -21.97 -34.90 -4.69
N ALA A 131 -22.20 -33.59 -4.49
CA ALA A 131 -23.34 -33.11 -3.69
C ALA A 131 -24.70 -33.42 -4.36
N ILE A 132 -24.79 -33.37 -5.69
CA ILE A 132 -26.03 -33.71 -6.44
C ILE A 132 -26.14 -35.19 -6.81
N GLY A 133 -25.12 -36.00 -6.52
CA GLY A 133 -25.10 -37.45 -6.79
C GLY A 133 -24.87 -37.80 -8.26
N ARG A 134 -24.09 -37.02 -9.01
CA ARG A 134 -23.84 -37.16 -10.45
C ARG A 134 -22.33 -37.16 -10.79
N THR A 135 -21.53 -37.85 -9.98
CA THR A 135 -20.05 -37.87 -10.12
C THR A 135 -19.57 -38.44 -11.45
N GLU A 136 -20.36 -39.28 -12.08
CA GLU A 136 -20.09 -39.87 -13.42
C GLU A 136 -19.98 -38.81 -14.51
N LEU A 137 -20.57 -37.65 -14.34
CA LEU A 137 -20.52 -36.55 -15.32
C LEU A 137 -19.24 -35.74 -15.30
N TYR A 138 -18.37 -35.98 -14.32
CA TYR A 138 -17.14 -35.18 -14.18
C TYR A 138 -16.30 -35.17 -15.46
N SER A 139 -15.97 -36.36 -15.97
CA SER A 139 -15.19 -36.49 -17.20
C SER A 139 -15.86 -35.87 -18.43
N VAL A 140 -17.18 -35.88 -18.50
CA VAL A 140 -17.95 -35.28 -19.60
C VAL A 140 -17.89 -33.75 -19.56
N LEU A 141 -18.08 -33.16 -18.37
CA LEU A 141 -18.17 -31.73 -18.22
C LEU A 141 -16.82 -31.02 -18.29
N ILE A 142 -15.72 -31.71 -17.93
CA ILE A 142 -14.38 -31.11 -17.91
C ILE A 142 -13.47 -31.64 -19.04
N SER A 143 -13.97 -32.42 -20.01
CA SER A 143 -13.15 -32.98 -21.10
C SER A 143 -12.60 -31.90 -22.04
N ASP A 144 -13.34 -30.84 -22.25
CA ASP A 144 -13.01 -29.77 -23.19
C ASP A 144 -13.14 -28.41 -22.53
N ARG A 145 -12.01 -27.74 -22.35
CA ARG A 145 -11.96 -26.36 -21.84
C ARG A 145 -12.63 -25.39 -22.83
N GLY A 146 -12.48 -25.63 -24.13
CA GLY A 146 -13.02 -24.75 -25.17
C GLY A 146 -14.55 -24.72 -25.21
N ALA A 147 -15.22 -25.73 -24.61
CA ALA A 147 -16.67 -25.75 -24.47
C ALA A 147 -17.21 -24.77 -23.40
N TRP A 148 -16.32 -24.23 -22.54
CA TRP A 148 -16.68 -23.33 -21.47
C TRP A 148 -16.37 -21.87 -21.83
N GLN A 149 -17.29 -21.00 -21.48
CA GLN A 149 -17.23 -19.57 -21.68
C GLN A 149 -17.49 -18.87 -20.33
N ILE A 150 -17.06 -17.62 -20.23
CA ILE A 150 -17.30 -16.82 -19.02
C ILE A 150 -17.90 -15.48 -19.41
N LEU A 151 -19.00 -15.09 -18.76
CA LEU A 151 -19.47 -13.71 -18.73
C LEU A 151 -18.93 -13.05 -17.47
N VAL A 152 -18.25 -11.92 -17.63
CA VAL A 152 -17.75 -11.10 -16.53
C VAL A 152 -18.31 -9.70 -16.64
N ALA A 153 -18.63 -9.08 -15.51
CA ALA A 153 -19.08 -7.70 -15.48
C ALA A 153 -18.04 -6.77 -16.13
N ARG A 154 -18.49 -5.82 -16.95
CA ARG A 154 -17.63 -4.75 -17.45
C ARG A 154 -17.22 -3.85 -16.31
N LYS A 155 -15.95 -3.47 -16.31
CA LYS A 155 -15.44 -2.50 -15.35
C LYS A 155 -15.95 -1.09 -15.70
N PRO A 156 -16.08 -0.18 -14.73
CA PRO A 156 -16.54 1.18 -15.00
C PRO A 156 -15.77 1.90 -16.11
N TYR A 157 -14.46 1.67 -16.23
CA TYR A 157 -13.64 2.24 -17.29
C TYR A 157 -13.86 1.60 -18.69
N GLU A 158 -14.48 0.43 -18.75
CA GLU A 158 -14.83 -0.26 -19.99
C GLU A 158 -16.22 0.16 -20.51
N LYS A 159 -17.02 0.82 -19.67
CA LYS A 159 -18.34 1.35 -20.03
C LYS A 159 -18.18 2.74 -20.64
N VAL A 160 -17.88 2.80 -21.94
CA VAL A 160 -17.60 4.05 -22.62
C VAL A 160 -18.84 4.95 -22.64
N GLY A 161 -18.77 6.09 -21.96
CA GLY A 161 -19.64 7.26 -22.18
C GLY A 161 -21.06 7.20 -21.59
N GLN A 162 -21.41 6.21 -20.77
CA GLN A 162 -22.69 6.23 -20.07
C GLN A 162 -22.52 6.81 -18.65
N PRO A 163 -23.30 7.83 -18.27
CA PRO A 163 -23.37 8.24 -16.89
C PRO A 163 -23.87 7.07 -16.04
N VAL A 164 -23.27 6.89 -14.86
CA VAL A 164 -23.77 5.90 -13.88
C VAL A 164 -25.23 6.26 -13.58
N ARG A 165 -26.16 5.38 -13.94
CA ARG A 165 -27.60 5.59 -13.74
C ARG A 165 -27.99 5.02 -12.38
N THR A 166 -28.85 5.74 -11.68
CA THR A 166 -29.51 5.17 -10.51
C THR A 166 -30.43 4.02 -10.93
N MET A 167 -30.72 3.10 -10.03
CA MET A 167 -31.68 2.04 -10.29
C MET A 167 -33.04 2.60 -10.71
N GLY A 168 -33.49 3.70 -10.09
CA GLY A 168 -34.71 4.38 -10.48
C GLY A 168 -34.66 4.96 -11.90
N GLU A 169 -33.53 5.49 -12.35
CA GLU A 169 -33.33 5.95 -13.73
C GLU A 169 -33.29 4.77 -14.70
N PHE A 170 -32.66 3.66 -14.33
CA PHE A 170 -32.64 2.45 -15.13
C PHE A 170 -34.06 1.90 -15.30
N ILE A 171 -34.84 1.79 -14.21
CA ILE A 171 -36.23 1.33 -14.27
C ILE A 171 -37.04 2.23 -15.22
N ARG A 172 -37.02 3.54 -15.03
CA ARG A 172 -37.80 4.47 -15.88
C ARG A 172 -37.35 4.50 -17.34
N ASN A 173 -36.05 4.47 -17.61
CA ASN A 173 -35.49 4.74 -18.95
C ASN A 173 -35.26 3.48 -19.79
N VAL A 174 -35.10 2.33 -19.15
CA VAL A 174 -34.80 1.06 -19.81
C VAL A 174 -35.90 0.05 -19.53
N TRP A 175 -36.13 -0.29 -18.27
CA TRP A 175 -37.08 -1.34 -17.87
C TRP A 175 -38.51 -1.01 -18.27
N ASP A 176 -39.04 0.12 -17.83
CA ASP A 176 -40.41 0.53 -18.13
C ASP A 176 -40.61 0.82 -19.62
N ARG A 177 -39.54 1.29 -20.30
CA ARG A 177 -39.57 1.58 -21.74
C ARG A 177 -39.57 0.31 -22.61
N GLU A 178 -38.83 -0.71 -22.22
CA GLU A 178 -38.64 -1.93 -23.00
C GLU A 178 -39.69 -3.00 -22.67
N LEU A 179 -40.11 -3.08 -21.38
CA LEU A 179 -40.98 -4.15 -20.87
C LEU A 179 -42.38 -3.65 -20.46
N GLY A 180 -42.65 -2.34 -20.61
CA GLY A 180 -43.86 -1.70 -20.12
C GLY A 180 -43.74 -1.25 -18.64
N GLN A 181 -44.63 -0.38 -18.22
CA GLN A 181 -44.61 0.19 -16.88
C GLN A 181 -44.70 -0.89 -15.81
N GLY A 182 -43.70 -0.95 -14.94
CA GLY A 182 -43.56 -1.98 -13.92
C GLY A 182 -42.86 -3.26 -14.40
N GLY A 183 -42.32 -3.29 -15.60
CA GLY A 183 -41.55 -4.40 -16.16
C GLY A 183 -42.38 -5.70 -16.23
N LEU A 184 -41.75 -6.84 -15.95
CA LEU A 184 -42.41 -8.16 -15.96
C LEU A 184 -43.54 -8.32 -14.93
N ILE A 185 -43.64 -7.41 -13.98
CA ILE A 185 -44.65 -7.44 -12.90
C ILE A 185 -45.69 -6.30 -13.06
N GLY A 186 -45.46 -5.40 -14.05
CA GLY A 186 -46.29 -4.22 -14.22
C GLY A 186 -47.79 -4.49 -14.32
N ASP A 187 -48.15 -5.53 -15.07
CA ASP A 187 -49.55 -5.93 -15.28
C ASP A 187 -50.19 -6.61 -14.05
N LEU A 188 -49.38 -6.94 -13.02
CA LEU A 188 -49.87 -7.49 -11.77
C LEU A 188 -50.11 -6.41 -10.71
N THR A 189 -49.83 -5.14 -10.99
CA THR A 189 -49.93 -4.04 -10.02
C THR A 189 -51.31 -3.38 -9.96
N ASP A 190 -52.26 -3.82 -10.73
CA ASP A 190 -53.70 -3.48 -10.54
C ASP A 190 -54.31 -4.20 -9.31
N ILE A 191 -53.54 -5.02 -8.63
CA ILE A 191 -53.89 -5.44 -7.27
C ILE A 191 -53.86 -4.21 -6.39
N PRO A 192 -54.98 -3.76 -5.81
CA PRO A 192 -54.99 -2.62 -4.91
C PRO A 192 -53.88 -2.84 -3.88
N ARG A 193 -53.00 -1.88 -3.73
CA ARG A 193 -51.95 -1.92 -2.71
C ARG A 193 -52.63 -2.21 -1.40
N ASN A 194 -52.71 -3.47 -1.05
CA ASN A 194 -52.94 -3.81 0.32
C ASN A 194 -51.88 -3.08 1.11
N ALA A 195 -52.26 -2.24 2.03
CA ALA A 195 -51.38 -1.72 3.03
C ALA A 195 -50.96 -2.85 3.97
N VAL A 196 -50.29 -3.84 3.41
CA VAL A 196 -49.35 -4.62 4.16
C VAL A 196 -48.18 -3.66 4.27
N ASP A 197 -48.07 -3.04 5.42
CA ASP A 197 -46.85 -2.36 5.79
C ASP A 197 -45.74 -3.33 5.44
N VAL A 198 -45.02 -3.03 4.35
CA VAL A 198 -43.78 -3.71 4.06
C VAL A 198 -42.98 -3.56 5.32
N VAL A 199 -42.78 -4.65 6.02
CA VAL A 199 -42.14 -4.68 7.33
C VAL A 199 -40.96 -3.73 7.28
N ALA A 200 -41.08 -2.67 8.08
CA ALA A 200 -40.13 -1.60 8.08
C ALA A 200 -38.73 -2.22 8.20
N THR A 201 -37.92 -1.89 7.26
CA THR A 201 -36.57 -2.39 7.10
C THR A 201 -35.67 -2.14 8.32
N GLY A 202 -36.01 -1.21 9.18
CA GLY A 202 -35.24 -0.72 10.31
C GLY A 202 -34.80 -1.78 11.33
N ALA A 203 -35.61 -2.11 12.29
CA ALA A 203 -35.23 -2.95 13.44
C ALA A 203 -35.00 -4.43 13.10
N LEU A 204 -35.56 -4.94 12.00
CA LEU A 204 -35.40 -6.33 11.58
C LEU A 204 -34.16 -6.59 10.72
N ARG A 205 -33.39 -5.56 10.38
CA ARG A 205 -32.14 -5.75 9.64
C ARG A 205 -31.08 -6.37 10.53
N ARG A 206 -30.51 -7.46 10.09
CA ARG A 206 -29.39 -8.07 10.79
C ARG A 206 -28.10 -7.27 10.63
N TYR A 207 -27.93 -6.60 9.51
CA TYR A 207 -26.72 -5.86 9.18
C TYR A 207 -27.06 -4.47 8.66
N ILE A 208 -26.32 -3.47 9.10
CA ILE A 208 -26.41 -2.08 8.66
C ILE A 208 -25.07 -1.59 8.11
N PRO A 209 -25.08 -0.72 7.09
CA PRO A 209 -23.86 -0.10 6.59
C PRO A 209 -23.44 1.06 7.50
N LEU A 210 -22.15 1.10 7.82
CA LEU A 210 -21.50 2.18 8.55
C LEU A 210 -20.46 2.83 7.65
N TRP A 211 -20.51 4.16 7.51
CA TRP A 211 -19.53 4.92 6.76
C TRP A 211 -18.33 5.27 7.65
N GLU A 212 -17.14 4.75 7.32
CA GLU A 212 -15.94 4.84 8.15
C GLU A 212 -14.79 5.54 7.40
N ASN A 213 -15.05 6.76 6.97
CA ASN A 213 -14.01 7.52 6.25
C ASN A 213 -12.82 7.86 7.15
N GLU A 214 -11.62 7.60 6.63
CA GLU A 214 -10.32 7.90 7.29
C GLU A 214 -10.12 7.21 8.66
N LYS A 215 -10.89 6.18 8.98
CA LYS A 215 -10.70 5.36 10.20
C LYS A 215 -9.68 4.24 10.02
N HIS A 216 -9.18 4.07 8.82
CA HIS A 216 -8.15 3.08 8.50
C HIS A 216 -6.97 3.75 7.83
N LEU A 217 -5.76 3.30 8.16
CA LEU A 217 -4.57 3.72 7.43
C LEU A 217 -4.48 2.98 6.09
N PRO A 218 -4.19 3.66 4.98
CA PRO A 218 -3.83 2.99 3.74
C PRO A 218 -2.49 2.27 3.90
N PRO A 219 -2.30 1.08 3.27
CA PRO A 219 -1.05 0.32 3.41
C PRO A 219 0.20 1.12 3.05
N CYS A 220 0.13 1.99 2.04
CA CYS A 220 1.24 2.85 1.64
C CYS A 220 1.66 3.85 2.74
N GLN A 221 0.75 4.36 3.55
CA GLN A 221 1.08 5.23 4.68
C GLN A 221 1.56 4.44 5.89
N ALA A 222 0.91 3.31 6.18
CA ALA A 222 1.25 2.44 7.31
C ALA A 222 2.67 1.88 7.21
N HIS A 223 3.13 1.55 6.00
CA HIS A 223 4.49 1.05 5.75
C HIS A 223 5.51 2.16 5.47
N CYS A 224 5.09 3.41 5.42
CA CYS A 224 6.03 4.53 5.31
C CYS A 224 6.59 4.86 6.70
N PRO A 225 7.90 4.68 6.97
CA PRO A 225 8.47 4.97 8.28
C PRO A 225 8.27 6.43 8.72
N THR A 226 8.19 7.35 7.74
CA THR A 226 7.92 8.76 7.96
C THR A 226 6.41 9.05 8.12
N GLY A 227 5.54 8.12 7.73
CA GLY A 227 4.09 8.25 7.82
C GLY A 227 3.47 9.22 6.81
N ILE A 228 4.14 9.50 5.67
CA ILE A 228 3.64 10.43 4.64
C ILE A 228 2.29 9.91 4.10
N PRO A 229 1.24 10.76 4.08
CA PRO A 229 -0.08 10.37 3.61
C PRO A 229 -0.15 10.38 2.07
N VAL A 230 0.52 9.42 1.44
CA VAL A 230 0.65 9.30 -0.03
C VAL A 230 -0.72 9.26 -0.70
N GLN A 231 -1.67 8.53 -0.13
CA GLN A 231 -3.03 8.44 -0.62
C GLN A 231 -3.73 9.81 -0.64
N LYS A 232 -3.58 10.62 0.41
CA LYS A 232 -4.14 11.98 0.48
C LYS A 232 -3.51 12.90 -0.56
N ARG A 233 -2.21 12.76 -0.82
CA ARG A 233 -1.51 13.51 -1.88
C ARG A 233 -2.10 13.19 -3.26
N TRP A 234 -2.33 11.91 -3.58
CA TRP A 234 -3.01 11.51 -4.83
C TRP A 234 -4.44 12.05 -4.91
N SER A 235 -5.16 12.10 -3.79
CA SER A 235 -6.51 12.67 -3.74
C SER A 235 -6.49 14.17 -4.06
N LEU A 236 -5.53 14.94 -3.53
CA LEU A 236 -5.37 16.36 -3.84
C LEU A 236 -5.07 16.60 -5.32
N ILE A 237 -4.17 15.81 -5.92
CA ILE A 237 -3.84 15.92 -7.35
C ILE A 237 -5.08 15.66 -8.22
N ARG A 238 -5.86 14.63 -7.87
CA ARG A 238 -7.12 14.31 -8.54
C ARG A 238 -8.15 15.45 -8.52
N LYS A 239 -8.09 16.27 -7.46
CA LYS A 239 -8.91 17.47 -7.28
C LYS A 239 -8.30 18.73 -7.95
N GLY A 240 -7.21 18.61 -8.71
CA GLY A 240 -6.49 19.73 -9.32
C GLY A 240 -5.64 20.56 -8.34
N ARG A 241 -5.41 20.10 -7.12
CA ARG A 241 -4.69 20.80 -6.03
C ARG A 241 -3.25 20.30 -5.92
N MET A 242 -2.48 20.42 -7.01
CA MET A 242 -1.11 19.91 -7.09
C MET A 242 -0.18 20.53 -6.06
N ASP A 243 -0.24 21.85 -5.88
CA ASP A 243 0.62 22.58 -4.94
C ASP A 243 0.41 22.08 -3.50
N GLU A 244 -0.82 21.84 -3.11
CA GLU A 244 -1.12 21.32 -1.79
C GLU A 244 -0.62 19.88 -1.61
N ALA A 245 -0.71 19.07 -2.66
CA ALA A 245 -0.21 17.70 -2.63
C ALA A 245 1.31 17.63 -2.44
N VAL A 246 2.07 18.54 -3.08
CA VAL A 246 3.52 18.59 -2.90
C VAL A 246 3.91 19.23 -1.58
N ASN A 247 3.23 20.30 -1.16
CA ASN A 247 3.48 21.00 0.10
C ASN A 247 3.19 20.12 1.32
N LEU A 248 2.16 19.26 1.24
CA LEU A 248 1.81 18.35 2.32
C LEU A 248 2.98 17.44 2.72
N ALA A 249 3.87 17.07 1.80
CA ALA A 249 5.03 16.25 2.14
C ALA A 249 5.97 16.94 3.13
N LEU A 250 6.10 18.26 3.05
CA LEU A 250 6.97 19.04 3.94
C LEU A 250 6.49 19.08 5.40
N THR A 251 5.23 18.77 5.66
CA THR A 251 4.74 18.60 7.03
C THR A 251 5.21 17.28 7.67
N TYR A 252 5.78 16.37 6.88
CA TYR A 252 6.27 15.08 7.33
C TYR A 252 7.79 14.93 7.24
N THR A 253 8.42 15.55 6.25
CA THR A 253 9.86 15.47 6.00
C THR A 253 10.37 16.74 5.32
N PRO A 254 11.57 17.26 5.67
CA PRO A 254 12.18 18.34 4.91
C PRO A 254 12.78 17.91 3.57
N PHE A 255 12.81 16.59 3.28
CA PHE A 255 13.51 15.98 2.15
C PHE A 255 12.60 15.16 1.23
N PRO A 256 11.45 15.68 0.77
CA PRO A 256 10.54 14.88 -0.06
C PRO A 256 11.15 14.49 -1.41
N ALA A 257 11.91 15.36 -2.07
CA ALA A 257 12.55 15.05 -3.34
C ALA A 257 13.77 14.13 -3.14
N THR A 258 14.71 14.50 -2.27
CA THR A 258 15.91 13.69 -1.98
C THR A 258 15.53 12.27 -1.56
N VAL A 259 14.61 12.13 -0.61
CA VAL A 259 14.28 10.82 -0.04
C VAL A 259 13.28 10.08 -0.91
N CYS A 260 12.03 10.54 -1.00
CA CYS A 260 11.01 9.81 -1.76
C CYS A 260 11.31 9.73 -3.25
N GLY A 261 11.94 10.78 -3.81
CA GLY A 261 12.24 10.87 -5.24
C GLY A 261 13.41 10.03 -5.72
N TYR A 262 14.41 9.79 -4.85
CA TYR A 262 15.67 9.17 -5.26
C TYR A 262 16.19 8.07 -4.34
N LEU A 263 16.16 8.25 -3.00
CA LEU A 263 16.91 7.39 -2.09
C LEU A 263 16.07 6.37 -1.33
N CYS A 264 14.74 6.51 -1.33
CA CYS A 264 13.86 5.59 -0.63
C CYS A 264 13.69 4.28 -1.40
N PRO A 265 13.77 3.11 -0.75
CA PRO A 265 13.46 1.83 -1.38
C PRO A 265 11.96 1.65 -1.63
N SER A 266 11.16 2.67 -1.34
CA SER A 266 9.72 2.76 -1.63
C SER A 266 8.84 1.65 -1.01
N PRO A 267 8.91 1.41 0.32
CA PRO A 267 8.06 0.41 0.98
C PRO A 267 6.57 0.69 0.77
N CYS A 268 6.18 1.97 0.61
CA CYS A 268 4.83 2.36 0.26
C CYS A 268 4.35 1.81 -1.10
N MET A 269 5.25 1.70 -2.08
CA MET A 269 4.95 1.11 -3.39
C MET A 269 4.86 -0.42 -3.29
N GLN A 270 5.73 -1.04 -2.52
CA GLN A 270 5.75 -2.49 -2.29
C GLN A 270 4.49 -2.96 -1.55
N SER A 271 3.99 -2.16 -0.61
CA SER A 271 2.78 -2.46 0.18
C SER A 271 1.48 -1.96 -0.48
N CYS A 272 1.55 -1.41 -1.68
CA CYS A 272 0.37 -0.89 -2.37
C CYS A 272 -0.64 -2.01 -2.61
N THR A 273 -1.90 -1.80 -2.26
CA THR A 273 -2.99 -2.76 -2.47
C THR A 273 -3.07 -3.24 -3.93
N ARG A 274 -2.66 -2.40 -4.89
CA ARG A 274 -2.59 -2.77 -6.32
C ARG A 274 -1.66 -3.96 -6.60
N GLN A 275 -0.59 -4.11 -5.82
CA GLN A 275 0.35 -5.23 -5.96
C GLN A 275 -0.30 -6.60 -5.69
N ILE A 276 -1.27 -6.64 -4.79
CA ILE A 276 -1.99 -7.89 -4.47
C ILE A 276 -2.77 -8.41 -5.68
N ALA A 277 -3.30 -7.51 -6.52
CA ALA A 277 -3.99 -7.86 -7.76
C ALA A 277 -3.05 -7.87 -8.98
N SER A 278 -1.74 -7.91 -8.77
CA SER A 278 -0.72 -7.87 -9.83
C SER A 278 -0.79 -6.62 -10.73
N PHE A 279 -1.35 -5.53 -10.24
CA PHE A 279 -1.34 -4.25 -10.93
C PHE A 279 -0.02 -3.52 -10.64
N PRO A 280 0.51 -2.69 -11.56
CA PRO A 280 1.64 -1.82 -11.28
C PRO A 280 1.34 -0.92 -10.08
N SER A 281 2.31 -0.76 -9.17
CA SER A 281 2.23 0.26 -8.12
C SER A 281 2.28 1.66 -8.73
N LEU A 282 1.81 2.65 -7.96
CA LEU A 282 1.86 4.05 -8.38
C LEU A 282 3.26 4.62 -8.18
N ASP A 283 3.72 5.46 -9.09
CA ASP A 283 5.06 6.05 -9.04
C ASP A 283 5.14 7.18 -7.99
N VAL A 284 5.36 6.77 -6.73
CA VAL A 284 5.55 7.72 -5.62
C VAL A 284 6.88 8.45 -5.74
N ALA A 285 7.87 7.88 -6.42
CA ALA A 285 9.15 8.54 -6.65
C ALA A 285 8.98 9.76 -7.58
N ALA A 286 8.18 9.66 -8.64
CA ALA A 286 7.83 10.81 -9.48
C ALA A 286 7.17 11.94 -8.66
N LEU A 287 6.23 11.58 -7.77
CA LEU A 287 5.62 12.56 -6.87
C LEU A 287 6.62 13.15 -5.86
N GLY A 288 7.59 12.36 -5.42
CA GLY A 288 8.72 12.83 -4.60
C GLY A 288 9.53 13.88 -5.34
N ARG A 289 9.97 13.60 -6.56
CA ARG A 289 10.72 14.54 -7.42
C ARG A 289 9.95 15.83 -7.68
N ALA A 290 8.66 15.73 -7.97
CA ALA A 290 7.78 16.89 -8.17
C ALA A 290 7.64 17.78 -6.90
N SER A 291 8.08 17.31 -5.74
CA SER A 291 7.99 18.06 -4.48
C SER A 291 9.25 18.90 -4.17
N LEU A 292 10.18 19.02 -5.12
CA LEU A 292 11.41 19.83 -4.93
C LEU A 292 11.07 21.28 -4.62
N GLU A 293 10.19 21.88 -5.42
CA GLU A 293 9.76 23.28 -5.30
C GLU A 293 8.61 23.50 -4.32
N ALA A 294 8.33 22.50 -3.45
CA ALA A 294 7.27 22.62 -2.48
C ALA A 294 7.51 23.77 -1.52
N ALA A 295 6.47 24.57 -1.25
CA ALA A 295 6.51 25.68 -0.32
C ALA A 295 6.52 25.17 1.13
N ALA A 296 7.46 25.67 1.92
CA ALA A 296 7.55 25.33 3.34
C ALA A 296 6.29 25.79 4.10
N PRO A 297 5.78 24.98 5.04
CA PRO A 297 4.67 25.39 5.88
C PRO A 297 5.07 26.55 6.78
N SER A 298 4.10 27.34 7.20
CA SER A 298 4.31 28.35 8.25
C SER A 298 4.44 27.66 9.60
N PRO A 299 5.40 28.04 10.46
CA PRO A 299 5.51 27.46 11.79
C PRO A 299 4.36 27.93 12.69
N ALA A 300 4.08 27.14 13.71
CA ALA A 300 3.20 27.56 14.80
C ALA A 300 3.83 28.76 15.56
N PRO A 301 3.03 29.54 16.34
CA PRO A 301 3.56 30.60 17.17
C PRO A 301 4.67 30.11 18.10
N SER A 302 5.70 30.97 18.31
CA SER A 302 6.85 30.60 19.14
C SER A 302 6.44 30.20 20.55
N THR A 303 7.00 29.11 21.02
CA THR A 303 6.81 28.63 22.40
C THR A 303 7.87 29.13 23.37
N GLY A 304 8.93 29.75 22.85
CA GLY A 304 10.11 30.15 23.65
C GLY A 304 10.97 28.97 24.14
N LYS A 305 10.63 27.71 23.72
CA LYS A 305 11.35 26.52 24.13
C LYS A 305 12.47 26.17 23.17
N THR A 306 13.58 25.68 23.72
CA THR A 306 14.78 25.35 22.94
C THR A 306 15.12 23.87 23.04
N VAL A 307 15.54 23.27 21.92
CA VAL A 307 15.96 21.88 21.86
C VAL A 307 17.33 21.76 21.19
N GLY A 308 18.30 21.20 21.91
CA GLY A 308 19.63 20.93 21.36
C GLY A 308 19.61 19.67 20.51
N VAL A 309 20.04 19.73 19.26
CA VAL A 309 20.12 18.58 18.33
C VAL A 309 21.58 18.29 18.03
N ILE A 310 22.11 17.15 18.46
CA ILE A 310 23.48 16.73 18.22
C ILE A 310 23.53 15.83 17.00
N GLY A 311 23.98 16.39 15.88
CA GLY A 311 24.05 15.76 14.56
C GLY A 311 23.12 16.42 13.55
N GLY A 312 23.68 16.89 12.43
CA GLY A 312 22.99 17.50 11.30
C GLY A 312 22.76 16.55 10.13
N GLY A 313 22.65 15.25 10.40
CA GLY A 313 22.23 14.24 9.45
C GLY A 313 20.70 14.17 9.28
N PRO A 314 20.18 13.22 8.47
CA PRO A 314 18.74 13.14 8.15
C PRO A 314 17.84 13.08 9.38
N ALA A 315 18.21 12.31 10.40
CA ALA A 315 17.44 12.21 11.64
C ALA A 315 17.38 13.56 12.38
N GLY A 316 18.57 14.21 12.57
CA GLY A 316 18.65 15.49 13.26
C GLY A 316 17.96 16.62 12.51
N LEU A 317 18.09 16.67 11.20
CA LEU A 317 17.39 17.66 10.37
C LEU A 317 15.89 17.43 10.37
N SER A 318 15.43 16.17 10.42
CA SER A 318 14.00 15.85 10.53
C SER A 318 13.42 16.32 11.86
N VAL A 319 14.06 16.01 12.98
CA VAL A 319 13.57 16.45 14.29
C VAL A 319 13.61 17.99 14.42
N ALA A 320 14.66 18.63 13.93
CA ALA A 320 14.77 20.09 13.95
C ALA A 320 13.66 20.76 13.12
N TRP A 321 13.39 20.23 11.90
CA TRP A 321 12.31 20.69 11.05
C TRP A 321 10.93 20.58 11.73
N GLN A 322 10.65 19.43 12.33
CA GLN A 322 9.37 19.20 13.01
C GLN A 322 9.22 20.12 14.23
N LEU A 323 10.25 20.26 15.05
CA LEU A 323 10.25 21.16 16.20
C LEU A 323 10.05 22.63 15.78
N TRP A 324 10.72 23.07 14.70
CA TRP A 324 10.52 24.39 14.13
C TRP A 324 9.06 24.61 13.70
N MET A 325 8.47 23.65 12.99
CA MET A 325 7.04 23.74 12.60
C MET A 325 6.11 23.85 13.81
N MET A 326 6.46 23.21 14.92
CA MET A 326 5.68 23.24 16.17
C MET A 326 5.91 24.53 16.98
N GLY A 327 6.76 25.45 16.50
CA GLY A 327 7.06 26.73 17.14
C GLY A 327 8.17 26.68 18.19
N HIS A 328 8.93 25.58 18.27
CA HIS A 328 10.11 25.48 19.12
C HIS A 328 11.37 26.00 18.40
N SER A 329 12.43 26.26 19.13
CA SER A 329 13.71 26.74 18.61
C SER A 329 14.75 25.60 18.66
N PRO A 330 14.93 24.80 17.62
CA PRO A 330 15.99 23.81 17.56
C PRO A 330 17.34 24.46 17.33
N VAL A 331 18.38 23.92 18.00
CA VAL A 331 19.78 24.35 17.88
C VAL A 331 20.61 23.15 17.46
N ILE A 332 21.18 23.18 16.24
CA ILE A 332 21.91 22.04 15.66
C ILE A 332 23.42 22.19 15.95
N TYR A 333 24.02 21.11 16.44
CA TYR A 333 25.46 20.96 16.65
C TYR A 333 25.96 19.84 15.70
N GLU A 334 26.69 20.22 14.65
CA GLU A 334 27.17 19.29 13.61
C GLU A 334 28.71 19.24 13.62
N ILE A 335 29.25 18.01 13.62
CA ILE A 335 30.71 17.78 13.63
C ILE A 335 31.36 18.14 12.29
N ARG A 336 30.62 18.03 11.19
CA ARG A 336 31.15 18.29 9.85
C ARG A 336 31.06 19.76 9.48
N GLU A 337 31.66 20.08 8.33
CA GLU A 337 31.60 21.43 7.72
C GLU A 337 30.26 21.71 7.04
N ARG A 338 29.46 20.67 6.79
CA ARG A 338 28.17 20.72 6.08
C ARG A 338 27.14 19.82 6.71
N LEU A 339 25.88 20.18 6.52
CA LEU A 339 24.72 19.39 6.91
C LEU A 339 24.48 18.22 5.91
N GLY A 340 23.61 17.30 6.30
CA GLY A 340 23.14 16.20 5.46
C GLY A 340 23.68 14.82 5.87
N GLY A 341 24.74 14.75 6.68
CA GLY A 341 25.31 13.47 7.16
C GLY A 341 25.62 12.53 6.01
N LYS A 342 25.21 11.25 6.10
CA LYS A 342 25.50 10.23 5.07
C LYS A 342 24.97 10.61 3.68
N ILE A 343 23.90 11.42 3.55
CA ILE A 343 23.41 11.86 2.24
C ILE A 343 24.46 12.65 1.48
N THR A 344 25.16 13.53 2.16
CA THR A 344 26.20 14.38 1.56
C THR A 344 27.57 13.77 1.62
N ASP A 345 27.83 12.84 2.54
CA ASP A 345 29.15 12.28 2.80
C ASP A 345 29.45 10.98 2.05
N SER A 346 28.50 10.04 1.99
CA SER A 346 28.78 8.67 1.55
C SER A 346 27.81 8.08 0.54
N ILE A 347 26.60 8.62 0.38
CA ILE A 347 25.72 8.17 -0.70
C ILE A 347 26.31 8.61 -2.04
N PRO A 348 26.47 7.71 -3.02
CA PRO A 348 27.08 8.03 -4.31
C PRO A 348 26.34 9.17 -5.06
N LYS A 349 27.08 10.03 -5.75
CA LYS A 349 26.52 11.10 -6.60
C LYS A 349 25.71 10.54 -7.76
N THR A 350 25.99 9.32 -8.19
CA THR A 350 25.26 8.61 -9.22
C THR A 350 23.82 8.26 -8.82
N ARG A 351 23.53 8.24 -7.53
CA ARG A 351 22.19 7.95 -6.99
C ARG A 351 21.27 9.15 -6.89
N ILE A 352 21.82 10.35 -6.74
CA ILE A 352 21.06 11.58 -6.61
C ILE A 352 21.88 12.78 -7.07
N PRO A 353 21.29 13.68 -7.91
CA PRO A 353 21.92 14.95 -8.25
C PRO A 353 22.19 15.82 -7.02
N GLU A 354 23.40 16.43 -6.96
CA GLU A 354 23.81 17.24 -5.79
C GLU A 354 22.94 18.50 -5.60
N GLU A 355 22.45 19.06 -6.69
CA GLU A 355 21.56 20.23 -6.68
C GLU A 355 20.24 19.95 -5.96
N ILE A 356 19.69 18.73 -6.07
CA ILE A 356 18.46 18.33 -5.37
C ILE A 356 18.68 18.36 -3.85
N VAL A 357 19.76 17.74 -3.42
CA VAL A 357 20.15 17.71 -2.00
C VAL A 357 20.43 19.12 -1.49
N GLY A 358 21.17 19.90 -2.27
CA GLY A 358 21.53 21.29 -1.96
C GLY A 358 20.28 22.13 -1.73
N HIS A 359 19.34 22.11 -2.66
CA HIS A 359 18.08 22.87 -2.58
C HIS A 359 17.28 22.55 -1.30
N GLU A 360 17.12 21.28 -0.95
CA GLU A 360 16.37 20.89 0.24
C GLU A 360 17.14 21.18 1.54
N LEU A 361 18.48 21.11 1.55
CA LEU A 361 19.29 21.52 2.69
C LEU A 361 19.26 23.05 2.90
N ASP A 362 19.27 23.84 1.84
CA ASP A 362 19.16 25.29 1.92
C ASP A 362 17.80 25.72 2.46
N ARG A 363 16.72 25.03 2.06
CA ARG A 363 15.38 25.20 2.64
C ARG A 363 15.40 25.03 4.18
N VAL A 364 16.13 24.04 4.69
CA VAL A 364 16.26 23.83 6.14
C VAL A 364 17.10 24.92 6.79
N ARG A 365 18.24 25.29 6.16
CA ARG A 365 19.14 26.35 6.69
C ARG A 365 18.46 27.70 6.83
N GLU A 366 17.60 28.05 5.90
CA GLU A 366 16.86 29.32 5.93
C GLU A 366 15.87 29.42 7.11
N ARG A 367 15.49 28.29 7.70
CA ARG A 367 14.45 28.22 8.74
C ARG A 367 14.99 27.89 10.12
N ILE A 368 16.13 27.22 10.21
CA ILE A 368 16.77 26.89 11.47
C ILE A 368 17.84 27.93 11.77
N GLU A 369 17.52 28.83 12.68
CA GLU A 369 18.36 30.01 12.99
C GLU A 369 19.75 29.67 13.55
N HIS A 370 19.83 28.60 14.37
CA HIS A 370 21.04 28.27 15.10
C HIS A 370 21.63 26.93 14.65
N ILE A 371 22.64 27.01 13.77
CA ILE A 371 23.38 25.83 13.28
C ILE A 371 24.88 26.07 13.56
N PHE A 372 25.46 25.20 14.36
CA PHE A 372 26.87 25.23 14.70
C PHE A 372 27.61 24.08 14.01
N LEU A 373 28.35 24.39 12.95
CA LEU A 373 29.18 23.44 12.22
C LEU A 373 30.55 23.26 12.89
N LYS A 374 31.28 22.19 12.56
CA LYS A 374 32.60 21.83 13.12
C LYS A 374 32.59 21.72 14.64
N LYS A 375 31.49 21.25 15.21
CA LYS A 375 31.30 21.07 16.66
C LYS A 375 31.23 19.59 17.00
N SER A 376 32.37 19.03 17.45
CA SER A 376 32.43 17.70 18.01
C SER A 376 32.25 17.81 19.52
N PRO A 377 31.10 17.40 20.09
CA PRO A 377 30.86 17.55 21.51
C PRO A 377 31.77 16.60 22.29
N THR A 378 32.45 17.14 23.31
CA THR A 378 33.03 16.37 24.40
C THR A 378 31.96 16.08 25.45
N ARG A 379 32.28 15.21 26.44
CA ARG A 379 31.38 14.98 27.60
C ARG A 379 31.01 16.26 28.34
N LYS A 380 31.96 17.21 28.48
CA LYS A 380 31.70 18.51 29.07
C LYS A 380 30.78 19.39 28.21
N ASP A 381 30.93 19.30 26.89
CA ASP A 381 30.07 20.06 25.98
C ASP A 381 28.66 19.50 25.97
N PHE A 382 28.51 18.18 26.04
CA PHE A 382 27.19 17.53 26.17
C PHE A 382 26.46 18.00 27.42
N GLN A 383 27.17 18.07 28.61
CA GLN A 383 26.59 18.58 29.84
C GLN A 383 26.17 20.06 29.72
N LYS A 384 26.96 20.90 29.05
CA LYS A 384 26.61 22.31 28.79
C LYS A 384 25.38 22.41 27.86
N ILE A 385 25.34 21.63 26.80
CA ILE A 385 24.19 21.58 25.88
C ILE A 385 22.93 21.19 26.65
N ARG A 386 23.02 20.12 27.47
CA ARG A 386 21.93 19.64 28.31
C ARG A 386 21.42 20.70 29.30
N ALA A 387 22.32 21.41 29.93
CA ALA A 387 21.97 22.49 30.89
C ALA A 387 21.37 23.75 30.21
N ARG A 388 21.61 23.95 28.91
CA ARG A 388 21.19 25.12 28.16
C ARG A 388 19.81 24.96 27.49
N HIS A 389 19.40 23.74 27.19
CA HIS A 389 18.19 23.45 26.43
C HIS A 389 17.15 22.72 27.29
N ASP A 390 15.88 22.90 26.96
CA ASP A 390 14.78 22.16 27.62
C ASP A 390 14.91 20.65 27.38
N PHE A 391 15.33 20.27 26.17
CA PHE A 391 15.59 18.87 25.76
C PHE A 391 16.83 18.78 24.87
N VAL A 392 17.41 17.59 24.81
CA VAL A 392 18.51 17.26 23.89
C VAL A 392 18.16 16.04 23.06
N VAL A 393 18.41 16.11 21.76
CA VAL A 393 18.23 14.96 20.84
C VAL A 393 19.60 14.54 20.30
N VAL A 394 19.96 13.28 20.56
CA VAL A 394 21.18 12.65 20.03
C VAL A 394 20.87 12.00 18.69
N ALA A 395 21.34 12.62 17.62
CA ALA A 395 21.19 12.19 16.22
C ALA A 395 22.56 12.00 15.53
N ALA A 396 23.55 11.51 16.29
CA ALA A 396 24.95 11.41 15.87
C ALA A 396 25.19 10.40 14.73
N GLY A 397 24.20 9.56 14.44
CA GLY A 397 24.31 8.50 13.43
C GLY A 397 25.32 7.42 13.82
N ALA A 398 25.70 6.57 12.86
CA ALA A 398 26.76 5.57 13.01
C ALA A 398 27.90 5.94 12.05
N GLN A 399 29.03 6.36 12.59
CA GLN A 399 30.17 6.93 11.84
C GLN A 399 31.49 6.17 12.05
N LYS A 400 31.50 5.16 12.95
CA LYS A 400 32.65 4.30 13.21
C LYS A 400 32.49 3.00 12.43
N PRO A 401 33.28 2.75 11.38
CA PRO A 401 33.21 1.49 10.64
C PRO A 401 33.55 0.31 11.54
N ARG A 402 32.79 -0.78 11.41
CA ARG A 402 33.12 -2.05 12.02
C ARG A 402 34.07 -2.82 11.11
N MET A 403 35.06 -3.45 11.71
CA MET A 403 36.03 -4.28 11.01
C MET A 403 35.98 -5.69 11.61
N ILE A 404 35.89 -6.73 10.78
CA ILE A 404 35.98 -8.12 11.28
C ILE A 404 37.40 -8.38 11.80
N PRO A 405 37.56 -9.14 12.89
CA PRO A 405 38.86 -9.42 13.51
C PRO A 405 39.57 -10.57 12.82
N VAL A 406 39.96 -10.35 11.56
CA VAL A 406 40.73 -11.32 10.75
C VAL A 406 42.17 -10.83 10.49
N PRO A 407 43.16 -11.70 10.31
CA PRO A 407 44.48 -11.32 9.90
C PRO A 407 44.44 -10.53 8.59
N GLY A 408 45.22 -9.45 8.51
CA GLY A 408 45.33 -8.59 7.34
C GLY A 408 44.15 -7.59 7.16
N ARG A 409 43.29 -7.43 8.17
CA ARG A 409 42.16 -6.47 8.13
C ARG A 409 42.57 -5.03 7.82
N GLU A 410 43.80 -4.66 8.18
CA GLU A 410 44.38 -3.33 7.93
C GLU A 410 44.61 -3.05 6.42
N ARG A 411 44.53 -4.08 5.57
CA ARG A 411 44.60 -3.96 4.11
C ARG A 411 43.28 -3.60 3.48
N ALA A 412 42.18 -3.73 4.21
CA ALA A 412 40.85 -3.39 3.72
C ALA A 412 40.48 -1.95 4.04
N LEU A 413 39.85 -1.29 3.07
CA LEU A 413 39.16 -0.03 3.30
C LEU A 413 37.81 -0.28 3.91
N SER A 414 37.34 0.54 4.83
CA SER A 414 35.94 0.50 5.19
C SER A 414 35.07 1.05 4.04
N ALA A 415 33.86 0.50 3.90
CA ALA A 415 32.93 0.99 2.88
C ALA A 415 32.62 2.50 3.05
N LEU A 416 32.56 2.98 4.30
CA LEU A 416 32.32 4.39 4.59
C LEU A 416 33.47 5.29 4.10
N GLU A 417 34.72 4.88 4.33
CA GLU A 417 35.90 5.61 3.84
C GLU A 417 35.99 5.55 2.31
N PHE A 418 35.76 4.36 1.74
CA PHE A 418 35.74 4.17 0.29
C PHE A 418 34.72 5.07 -0.39
N LEU A 419 33.46 5.05 0.05
CA LEU A 419 32.37 5.83 -0.54
C LEU A 419 32.61 7.35 -0.41
N ARG A 420 33.16 7.80 0.71
CA ARG A 420 33.56 9.20 0.89
C ARG A 420 34.65 9.61 -0.10
N ALA A 421 35.69 8.81 -0.20
CA ALA A 421 36.79 9.09 -1.10
C ALA A 421 36.37 9.01 -2.58
N SER A 422 35.52 8.05 -2.92
CA SER A 422 34.91 7.91 -4.25
C SER A 422 34.07 9.13 -4.63
N ARG A 423 33.26 9.63 -3.69
CA ARG A 423 32.41 10.81 -3.89
C ARG A 423 33.22 12.08 -4.20
N GLU A 424 34.45 12.14 -3.71
CA GLU A 424 35.39 13.26 -3.91
C GLU A 424 36.44 12.98 -5.01
N ASP A 425 36.27 11.88 -5.76
CA ASP A 425 37.18 11.39 -6.80
C ASP A 425 38.67 11.29 -6.34
N ARG A 426 38.86 10.98 -5.04
CA ARG A 426 40.19 10.90 -4.38
C ARG A 426 40.69 9.48 -4.18
N ILE A 427 40.07 8.50 -4.80
CA ILE A 427 40.44 7.10 -4.68
C ILE A 427 40.47 6.43 -6.04
N GLN A 428 41.38 5.49 -6.19
CA GLN A 428 41.48 4.57 -7.33
C GLN A 428 41.33 3.15 -6.82
N VAL A 429 40.74 2.29 -7.63
CA VAL A 429 40.64 0.86 -7.36
C VAL A 429 41.37 0.06 -8.41
N GLY A 430 41.86 -1.12 -8.04
CA GLY A 430 42.37 -2.07 -9.01
C GLY A 430 41.26 -2.77 -9.78
N PRO A 431 41.63 -3.54 -10.83
CA PRO A 431 40.63 -4.22 -11.67
C PRO A 431 39.78 -5.27 -10.92
N ARG A 432 40.32 -5.86 -9.83
CA ARG A 432 39.62 -6.88 -9.02
C ARG A 432 39.29 -6.33 -7.65
N VAL A 433 37.99 -6.24 -7.35
CA VAL A 433 37.49 -5.72 -6.08
C VAL A 433 36.72 -6.78 -5.34
N VAL A 434 37.10 -7.05 -4.11
CA VAL A 434 36.30 -7.90 -3.20
C VAL A 434 35.70 -7.07 -2.08
N ILE A 435 34.40 -7.20 -1.90
CA ILE A 435 33.63 -6.50 -0.88
C ILE A 435 33.12 -7.51 0.16
N ILE A 436 33.52 -7.32 1.41
CA ILE A 436 33.12 -8.19 2.52
C ILE A 436 31.88 -7.56 3.19
N GLY A 437 30.74 -8.21 3.03
CA GLY A 437 29.42 -7.72 3.41
C GLY A 437 28.58 -7.26 2.20
N ALA A 438 27.49 -7.97 1.95
CA ALA A 438 26.62 -7.80 0.79
C ALA A 438 25.27 -7.11 1.12
N GLY A 439 25.28 -6.18 2.08
CA GLY A 439 24.16 -5.27 2.34
C GLY A 439 24.06 -4.13 1.30
N ASN A 440 23.08 -3.23 1.45
CA ASN A 440 22.88 -2.09 0.51
C ASN A 440 24.12 -1.20 0.37
N VAL A 441 24.85 -0.94 1.46
CA VAL A 441 26.10 -0.16 1.43
C VAL A 441 27.21 -0.89 0.64
N GLY A 442 27.26 -2.23 0.75
CA GLY A 442 28.17 -3.05 -0.06
C GLY A 442 27.83 -3.00 -1.56
N CYS A 443 26.52 -2.96 -1.89
CA CYS A 443 26.06 -2.80 -3.26
C CYS A 443 26.40 -1.40 -3.83
N ASP A 444 26.24 -0.34 -3.03
CA ASP A 444 26.68 1.01 -3.41
C ASP A 444 28.19 1.04 -3.65
N ALA A 445 28.97 0.38 -2.79
CA ALA A 445 30.43 0.26 -2.98
C ALA A 445 30.79 -0.53 -4.24
N ALA A 446 30.06 -1.57 -4.59
CA ALA A 446 30.23 -2.33 -5.82
C ALA A 446 29.97 -1.47 -7.07
N THR A 447 28.87 -0.73 -7.07
CA THR A 447 28.49 0.18 -8.16
C THR A 447 29.55 1.28 -8.35
N GLU A 448 30.06 1.86 -7.26
CA GLU A 448 31.10 2.87 -7.32
C GLU A 448 32.47 2.29 -7.73
N ALA A 449 32.79 1.08 -7.30
CA ALA A 449 34.00 0.39 -7.76
C ALA A 449 33.98 0.17 -9.29
N ALA A 450 32.84 -0.25 -9.86
CA ALA A 450 32.63 -0.35 -11.29
C ALA A 450 32.82 1.00 -12.01
N ARG A 451 32.23 2.07 -11.46
CA ARG A 451 32.41 3.44 -11.99
C ARG A 451 33.87 3.87 -12.01
N LEU A 452 34.63 3.47 -11.02
CA LEU A 452 36.08 3.75 -10.91
C LEU A 452 36.96 2.81 -11.74
N GLY A 453 36.38 1.89 -12.51
CA GLY A 453 37.08 1.04 -13.47
C GLY A 453 37.39 -0.39 -13.01
N ALA A 454 36.82 -0.86 -11.91
CA ALA A 454 36.88 -2.28 -11.54
C ALA A 454 36.17 -3.14 -12.59
N VAL A 455 36.78 -4.27 -12.95
CA VAL A 455 36.30 -5.21 -13.98
C VAL A 455 35.66 -6.44 -13.34
N GLU A 456 36.25 -6.91 -12.26
CA GLU A 456 35.78 -8.07 -11.49
C GLU A 456 35.39 -7.60 -10.08
N ILE A 457 34.09 -7.70 -9.77
CA ILE A 457 33.58 -7.27 -8.47
C ILE A 457 32.88 -8.45 -7.81
N THR A 458 33.30 -8.80 -6.61
CA THR A 458 32.73 -9.91 -5.85
C THR A 458 32.34 -9.44 -4.45
N LEU A 459 31.05 -9.62 -4.10
CA LEU A 459 30.56 -9.41 -2.73
C LEU A 459 30.50 -10.76 -2.02
N VAL A 460 31.04 -10.79 -0.79
CA VAL A 460 31.08 -12.00 0.05
C VAL A 460 30.26 -11.76 1.30
N ASP A 461 29.36 -12.69 1.65
CA ASP A 461 28.60 -12.61 2.88
C ASP A 461 28.51 -13.98 3.59
N ILE A 462 28.35 -13.93 4.89
CA ILE A 462 28.21 -15.13 5.75
C ILE A 462 26.82 -15.76 5.64
N GLN A 463 25.85 -15.03 5.14
CA GLN A 463 24.45 -15.41 4.99
C GLN A 463 23.93 -14.91 3.63
N GLU A 464 22.66 -15.24 3.33
CA GLU A 464 22.00 -14.65 2.17
C GLU A 464 22.06 -13.11 2.25
N PRO A 465 22.47 -12.43 1.16
CA PRO A 465 22.62 -10.99 1.17
C PRO A 465 21.34 -10.25 1.55
N ALA A 466 21.42 -9.41 2.57
CA ALA A 466 20.30 -8.58 3.01
C ALA A 466 20.04 -7.35 2.12
N SER A 467 20.82 -7.18 1.05
CA SER A 467 20.63 -6.10 0.08
C SER A 467 19.35 -6.29 -0.74
N PHE A 468 18.67 -5.20 -1.01
CA PHE A 468 17.39 -5.18 -1.76
C PHE A 468 17.25 -3.86 -2.53
N GLY A 469 16.18 -3.77 -3.33
CA GLY A 469 15.82 -2.53 -4.00
C GLY A 469 16.76 -2.15 -5.15
N ILE A 470 16.97 -0.85 -5.31
CA ILE A 470 17.72 -0.29 -6.43
C ILE A 470 19.23 -0.51 -6.29
N GLU A 471 19.74 -0.52 -5.07
CA GLU A 471 21.16 -0.75 -4.77
C GLU A 471 21.61 -2.13 -5.26
N ARG A 472 20.81 -3.14 -4.94
CA ARG A 472 21.07 -4.52 -5.39
C ARG A 472 21.05 -4.62 -6.91
N LYS A 473 20.04 -4.02 -7.54
CA LYS A 473 19.91 -4.03 -9.01
C LYS A 473 21.06 -3.31 -9.71
N HIS A 474 21.52 -2.19 -9.17
CA HIS A 474 22.66 -1.46 -9.74
C HIS A 474 23.96 -2.26 -9.61
N ALA A 475 24.21 -2.90 -8.47
CA ALA A 475 25.36 -3.75 -8.29
C ALA A 475 25.35 -4.95 -9.27
N GLU A 476 24.21 -5.61 -9.43
CA GLU A 476 24.03 -6.70 -10.40
C GLU A 476 24.22 -6.21 -11.85
N ALA A 477 23.66 -5.05 -12.21
CA ALA A 477 23.85 -4.44 -13.53
C ALA A 477 25.30 -4.03 -13.80
N ALA A 478 26.04 -3.69 -12.75
CA ALA A 478 27.48 -3.43 -12.82
C ALA A 478 28.33 -4.71 -12.90
N GLY A 479 27.72 -5.88 -13.00
CA GLY A 479 28.41 -7.16 -13.12
C GLY A 479 28.93 -7.75 -11.81
N ALA A 480 28.47 -7.22 -10.66
CA ALA A 480 28.90 -7.72 -9.37
C ALA A 480 28.38 -9.14 -9.08
N ARG A 481 29.26 -10.02 -8.62
CA ARG A 481 28.97 -11.40 -8.24
C ARG A 481 28.75 -11.48 -6.74
N PHE A 482 27.76 -12.26 -6.30
CA PHE A 482 27.45 -12.48 -4.89
C PHE A 482 27.79 -13.90 -4.49
N LEU A 483 28.62 -14.06 -3.44
CA LEU A 483 29.05 -15.34 -2.89
C LEU A 483 28.59 -15.46 -1.44
N TRP A 484 27.69 -16.41 -1.18
CA TRP A 484 27.23 -16.76 0.16
C TRP A 484 26.78 -18.23 0.26
N PRO A 485 26.73 -18.85 1.42
CA PRO A 485 27.38 -18.41 2.63
C PRO A 485 28.90 -18.60 2.53
N ARG A 486 29.67 -17.58 2.83
CA ARG A 486 31.13 -17.61 2.80
C ARG A 486 31.70 -16.79 3.95
N THR A 487 32.64 -17.35 4.71
CA THR A 487 33.31 -16.67 5.81
C THR A 487 34.72 -16.27 5.40
N THR A 488 35.07 -15.03 5.63
CA THR A 488 36.43 -14.54 5.44
C THR A 488 37.34 -15.04 6.54
N LYS A 489 38.47 -15.67 6.19
CA LYS A 489 39.47 -16.17 7.14
C LYS A 489 40.65 -15.20 7.31
N ALA A 490 41.10 -14.59 6.21
CA ALA A 490 42.21 -13.63 6.22
C ALA A 490 42.15 -12.74 4.96
N ILE A 491 42.82 -11.60 5.03
CA ILE A 491 43.08 -10.72 3.89
C ILE A 491 44.60 -10.71 3.64
N THR A 492 44.99 -11.14 2.46
CA THR A 492 46.42 -11.27 2.07
C THR A 492 46.78 -10.24 1.01
N GLU A 493 48.02 -10.21 0.57
CA GLU A 493 48.47 -9.38 -0.58
C GLU A 493 47.83 -9.83 -1.91
N GLU A 494 47.46 -11.11 -1.99
CA GLU A 494 46.91 -11.71 -3.20
C GLU A 494 45.36 -11.56 -3.26
N GLY A 495 44.73 -11.26 -2.12
CA GLY A 495 43.27 -11.14 -2.04
C GLY A 495 42.64 -11.63 -0.73
N VAL A 496 41.39 -12.09 -0.78
CA VAL A 496 40.60 -12.55 0.37
C VAL A 496 40.59 -14.07 0.44
N LEU A 497 41.16 -14.62 1.51
CA LEU A 497 41.12 -16.06 1.81
C LEU A 497 39.85 -16.40 2.55
N LEU A 498 39.05 -17.31 2.00
CA LEU A 498 37.81 -17.81 2.60
C LEU A 498 38.04 -19.04 3.50
N SER A 499 37.12 -19.29 4.40
CA SER A 499 37.06 -20.52 5.20
C SER A 499 36.77 -21.70 4.27
N GLY A 500 37.71 -22.56 4.06
CA GLY A 500 37.66 -23.64 3.05
C GLY A 500 38.86 -23.62 2.11
N GLY A 501 39.71 -22.59 2.25
CA GLY A 501 40.98 -22.50 1.51
C GLY A 501 40.85 -21.86 0.13
N GLU A 502 39.67 -21.42 -0.29
CA GLU A 502 39.45 -20.67 -1.52
C GLU A 502 40.04 -19.26 -1.39
N LEU A 503 40.90 -18.87 -2.34
CA LEU A 503 41.45 -17.52 -2.43
C LEU A 503 40.68 -16.75 -3.51
N LEU A 504 40.09 -15.63 -3.17
CA LEU A 504 39.52 -14.66 -4.11
C LEU A 504 40.55 -13.58 -4.41
N PRO A 505 41.12 -13.56 -5.63
CA PRO A 505 42.11 -12.56 -5.98
C PRO A 505 41.51 -11.15 -5.90
N ALA A 506 42.20 -10.21 -5.26
CA ALA A 506 41.76 -8.86 -5.12
C ALA A 506 42.90 -7.85 -5.09
N ASP A 507 42.77 -6.79 -5.86
CA ASP A 507 43.69 -5.64 -5.85
C ASP A 507 43.19 -4.58 -4.86
N THR A 508 41.86 -4.58 -4.57
CA THR A 508 41.25 -3.74 -3.58
C THR A 508 40.24 -4.54 -2.76
N VAL A 509 40.33 -4.43 -1.45
CA VAL A 509 39.37 -5.06 -0.52
C VAL A 509 38.59 -3.99 0.23
N ILE A 510 37.27 -4.10 0.23
CA ILE A 510 36.37 -3.17 0.91
C ILE A 510 35.55 -3.93 1.98
N MET A 511 35.47 -3.39 3.20
CA MET A 511 34.74 -4.02 4.30
C MET A 511 33.45 -3.25 4.58
N SER A 512 32.32 -3.91 4.38
CA SER A 512 30.96 -3.36 4.50
C SER A 512 30.12 -4.14 5.50
N VAL A 513 30.63 -4.33 6.71
CA VAL A 513 30.00 -5.13 7.79
C VAL A 513 29.26 -4.26 8.82
N GLY A 514 28.86 -3.08 8.41
CA GLY A 514 28.11 -2.12 9.20
C GLY A 514 28.97 -1.13 9.97
N ASP A 515 28.30 -0.18 10.61
CA ASP A 515 28.90 0.92 11.36
C ASP A 515 28.40 0.92 12.81
N ALA A 516 29.11 1.60 13.69
CA ALA A 516 28.73 1.87 15.07
C ALA A 516 28.64 3.36 15.33
N PRO A 517 27.79 3.82 16.27
CA PRO A 517 27.71 5.23 16.63
C PRO A 517 28.95 5.66 17.43
N ASP A 518 29.37 6.92 17.23
CA ASP A 518 30.37 7.58 18.05
C ASP A 518 29.68 8.42 19.13
N ILE A 519 29.33 7.78 20.24
CA ILE A 519 28.55 8.34 21.35
C ILE A 519 29.32 8.41 22.66
N GLY A 520 30.66 8.35 22.63
CA GLY A 520 31.53 8.44 23.81
C GLY A 520 31.44 9.77 24.59
N PHE A 521 30.77 10.76 24.02
CA PHE A 521 30.49 12.05 24.66
C PHE A 521 29.28 12.00 25.62
N LEU A 522 28.45 10.96 25.58
CA LEU A 522 27.30 10.85 26.46
C LEU A 522 27.70 10.67 27.90
N SER A 523 26.83 11.06 28.83
CA SER A 523 26.97 10.81 30.26
C SER A 523 26.74 9.32 30.59
N GLU A 524 27.28 8.88 31.71
CA GLU A 524 27.21 7.46 32.14
C GLU A 524 25.81 7.03 32.59
N ASP A 525 24.94 7.97 32.88
CA ASP A 525 23.53 7.77 33.25
C ASP A 525 22.64 7.39 32.05
N ILE A 526 23.14 7.54 30.80
CA ILE A 526 22.44 7.11 29.60
C ILE A 526 22.75 5.64 29.32
N VAL A 527 21.71 4.80 29.38
CA VAL A 527 21.83 3.36 29.16
C VAL A 527 22.13 3.05 27.70
N LEU A 528 23.15 2.22 27.49
CA LEU A 528 23.52 1.71 26.17
C LEU A 528 23.26 0.20 26.10
N GLU A 529 22.69 -0.25 24.99
CA GLU A 529 22.52 -1.66 24.67
C GLU A 529 23.30 -2.00 23.40
N ARG A 530 24.24 -2.94 23.50
CA ARG A 530 25.11 -3.39 22.39
C ARG A 530 25.82 -2.24 21.66
N GLY A 531 26.12 -1.13 22.41
CA GLY A 531 26.81 0.04 21.88
C GLY A 531 25.91 1.07 21.20
N PHE A 532 24.58 0.94 21.30
CA PHE A 532 23.57 1.90 20.86
C PHE A 532 22.81 2.49 22.04
N VAL A 533 22.23 3.66 21.89
CA VAL A 533 21.41 4.26 22.94
C VAL A 533 20.10 3.50 23.09
N SER A 534 19.82 3.04 24.33
CA SER A 534 18.52 2.42 24.65
C SER A 534 17.45 3.48 24.81
N VAL A 535 16.31 3.31 24.13
CA VAL A 535 15.19 4.25 24.14
C VAL A 535 13.85 3.51 24.22
N ASN A 536 12.82 4.21 24.68
CA ASN A 536 11.44 3.75 24.64
C ASN A 536 10.82 3.95 23.24
N GLU A 537 9.56 3.60 23.06
CA GLU A 537 8.82 3.74 21.79
C GLU A 537 8.70 5.19 21.28
N ARG A 538 8.89 6.17 22.16
CA ARG A 538 8.89 7.60 21.85
C ARG A 538 10.29 8.18 21.62
N TYR A 539 11.30 7.32 21.54
CA TYR A 539 12.72 7.67 21.39
C TYR A 539 13.34 8.42 22.59
N GLN A 540 12.71 8.38 23.76
CA GLN A 540 13.25 8.94 25.00
C GLN A 540 14.21 7.94 25.65
N SER A 541 15.39 8.40 26.10
CA SER A 541 16.40 7.57 26.75
C SER A 541 16.06 7.32 28.23
N SER A 542 16.99 6.70 28.96
CA SER A 542 16.94 6.57 30.42
C SER A 542 16.94 7.92 31.15
N ASP A 543 17.47 8.97 30.52
CA ASP A 543 17.37 10.35 30.99
C ASP A 543 16.14 11.03 30.35
N PRO A 544 15.15 11.49 31.13
CA PRO A 544 13.94 12.10 30.63
C PRO A 544 14.15 13.35 29.75
N GLN A 545 15.27 14.04 29.89
CA GLN A 545 15.63 15.23 29.11
C GLN A 545 16.28 14.87 27.75
N VAL A 546 16.70 13.60 27.57
CA VAL A 546 17.49 13.17 26.43
C VAL A 546 16.73 12.19 25.56
N PHE A 547 16.62 12.51 24.28
CA PHE A 547 16.11 11.64 23.23
C PHE A 547 17.27 11.16 22.35
N ALA A 548 17.12 9.98 21.73
CA ALA A 548 18.09 9.53 20.73
C ALA A 548 17.35 8.92 19.54
N ILE A 549 17.86 9.18 18.32
CA ILE A 549 17.19 8.81 17.06
C ILE A 549 18.18 8.35 15.99
N GLY A 550 17.65 7.68 14.96
CA GLY A 550 18.42 7.19 13.80
C GLY A 550 19.44 6.13 14.18
N ASP A 551 20.57 6.09 13.47
CA ASP A 551 21.59 5.05 13.65
C ASP A 551 22.30 5.11 15.02
N ALA A 552 22.08 6.14 15.82
CA ALA A 552 22.55 6.17 17.22
C ALA A 552 21.76 5.19 18.12
N VAL A 553 20.55 4.82 17.71
CA VAL A 553 19.66 3.86 18.39
C VAL A 553 19.71 2.50 17.68
N ARG A 554 19.53 2.52 16.36
CA ARG A 554 19.49 1.30 15.55
C ARG A 554 19.82 1.64 14.08
N PRO A 555 20.74 0.91 13.45
CA PRO A 555 20.95 1.03 12.00
C PRO A 555 19.66 0.72 11.25
N GLY A 556 19.32 1.54 10.27
CA GLY A 556 18.10 1.39 9.49
C GLY A 556 18.17 2.15 8.17
N LEU A 557 17.02 2.27 7.53
CA LEU A 557 16.87 3.05 6.31
C LEU A 557 16.90 4.56 6.62
N LEU A 558 17.23 5.34 5.59
CA LEU A 558 17.15 6.80 5.67
C LEU A 558 15.76 7.29 6.13
N THR A 559 14.72 6.64 5.64
CA THR A 559 13.33 6.92 6.01
C THR A 559 13.00 6.58 7.46
N ASP A 560 13.63 5.54 8.03
CA ASP A 560 13.48 5.20 9.46
C ASP A 560 14.07 6.31 10.33
N ALA A 561 15.25 6.82 9.96
CA ALA A 561 15.90 7.92 10.66
C ALA A 561 15.05 9.21 10.66
N ILE A 562 14.41 9.52 9.51
CA ILE A 562 13.50 10.67 9.38
C ILE A 562 12.22 10.47 10.19
N GLY A 563 11.64 9.26 10.14
CA GLY A 563 10.46 8.90 10.92
C GLY A 563 10.71 8.98 12.42
N ALA A 564 11.85 8.48 12.89
CA ALA A 564 12.28 8.61 14.29
C ALA A 564 12.36 10.07 14.73
N GLY A 565 12.92 10.96 13.89
CA GLY A 565 12.97 12.39 14.14
C GLY A 565 11.58 13.02 14.32
N ARG A 566 10.62 12.60 13.50
CA ARG A 566 9.23 13.08 13.59
C ARG A 566 8.52 12.58 14.86
N ILE A 567 8.72 11.33 15.25
CA ILE A 567 8.14 10.77 16.48
C ILE A 567 8.74 11.46 17.72
N ALA A 568 10.06 11.61 17.77
CA ALA A 568 10.74 12.27 18.87
C ALA A 568 10.31 13.74 19.02
N ALA A 569 10.16 14.47 17.92
CA ALA A 569 9.69 15.86 17.95
C ALA A 569 8.29 15.98 18.54
N ARG A 570 7.36 15.07 18.17
CA ARG A 570 6.02 15.02 18.75
C ARG A 570 6.06 14.70 20.24
N ALA A 571 6.88 13.71 20.62
CA ALA A 571 7.04 13.35 22.02
C ALA A 571 7.55 14.51 22.86
N ILE A 572 8.50 15.30 22.34
CA ILE A 572 9.02 16.50 22.98
C ILE A 572 7.94 17.60 23.07
N ASP A 573 7.20 17.85 21.99
CA ASP A 573 6.12 18.86 21.95
C ASP A 573 5.01 18.51 22.96
N ASP A 574 4.63 17.23 23.08
CA ASP A 574 3.64 16.77 24.05
C ASP A 574 4.08 17.08 25.49
N VAL A 575 5.34 16.74 25.82
CA VAL A 575 5.87 17.03 27.16
C VAL A 575 5.93 18.54 27.43
N LEU A 576 6.41 19.34 26.45
CA LEU A 576 6.52 20.78 26.59
C LEU A 576 5.16 21.48 26.73
N ARG A 577 4.10 20.91 26.17
CA ARG A 577 2.72 21.41 26.24
C ARG A 577 1.89 20.76 27.35
N GLY A 578 2.46 19.80 28.10
CA GLY A 578 1.75 19.07 29.14
C GLY A 578 0.61 18.18 28.62
N ARG A 579 0.74 17.69 27.39
CA ARG A 579 -0.25 16.80 26.78
C ARG A 579 0.11 15.34 27.05
N GLN A 580 -0.91 14.55 27.40
CA GLN A 580 -0.84 13.09 27.42
C GLN A 580 -1.63 12.57 26.22
N GLU A 581 -1.10 12.71 25.02
CA GLU A 581 -1.75 12.12 23.86
C GLU A 581 -1.41 10.64 23.78
N ILE A 582 -2.45 9.82 23.83
CA ILE A 582 -2.40 8.41 23.44
C ILE A 582 -2.54 8.39 21.90
N TYR A 583 -1.47 8.06 21.22
CA TYR A 583 -1.53 7.85 19.77
C TYR A 583 -2.12 6.46 19.50
N ASP A 584 -3.43 6.35 19.44
CA ASP A 584 -4.06 5.17 18.91
C ASP A 584 -3.64 5.04 17.44
N GLN A 585 -2.90 3.98 17.13
CA GLN A 585 -2.58 3.66 15.76
C GLN A 585 -3.84 3.16 15.08
N LEU A 586 -4.32 3.93 14.09
CA LEU A 586 -5.43 3.47 13.27
C LEU A 586 -5.09 2.12 12.61
N PRO A 587 -6.03 1.19 12.56
CA PRO A 587 -5.82 -0.09 11.90
C PRO A 587 -5.56 0.11 10.41
N VAL A 588 -4.73 -0.75 9.84
CA VAL A 588 -4.50 -0.77 8.39
C VAL A 588 -5.71 -1.38 7.71
N ILE A 589 -6.19 -0.75 6.63
CA ILE A 589 -7.32 -1.28 5.89
C ILE A 589 -6.99 -2.65 5.29
N GLU A 590 -7.91 -3.59 5.44
CA GLU A 590 -7.78 -4.90 4.80
C GLU A 590 -7.85 -4.76 3.27
N PRO A 591 -6.90 -5.30 2.52
CA PRO A 591 -6.89 -5.21 1.06
C PRO A 591 -8.17 -5.74 0.39
N ALA A 592 -8.80 -6.74 0.98
CA ALA A 592 -10.04 -7.33 0.48
C ALA A 592 -11.24 -6.37 0.49
N ARG A 593 -11.20 -5.30 1.28
CA ARG A 593 -12.22 -4.23 1.29
C ARG A 593 -12.10 -3.30 0.07
N VAL A 594 -10.92 -3.21 -0.55
CA VAL A 594 -10.61 -2.30 -1.66
C VAL A 594 -10.94 -2.97 -2.99
N ARG A 595 -11.68 -2.29 -3.86
CA ARG A 595 -12.14 -2.83 -5.14
C ARG A 595 -11.25 -2.34 -6.28
N LEU A 596 -10.36 -3.21 -6.74
CA LEU A 596 -9.42 -2.88 -7.82
C LEU A 596 -10.00 -3.09 -9.23
N GLU A 597 -11.13 -3.76 -9.33
CA GLU A 597 -11.85 -3.97 -10.59
C GLU A 597 -12.32 -2.69 -11.29
N TYR A 598 -12.32 -1.56 -10.59
CA TYR A 598 -12.64 -0.24 -11.15
C TYR A 598 -11.45 0.41 -11.88
N TYR A 599 -10.26 -0.19 -11.84
CA TYR A 599 -9.03 0.40 -12.36
C TYR A 599 -8.49 -0.41 -13.53
N ASP A 600 -7.96 0.28 -14.55
CA ASP A 600 -7.37 -0.40 -15.71
C ASP A 600 -5.95 -0.89 -15.35
N PRO A 601 -5.70 -2.22 -15.37
CA PRO A 601 -4.38 -2.77 -15.09
C PRO A 601 -3.35 -2.44 -16.17
N ARG A 602 -3.78 -2.07 -17.38
CA ARG A 602 -2.91 -1.79 -18.53
C ARG A 602 -2.44 -0.34 -18.57
N LEU A 603 -3.07 0.54 -17.79
CA LEU A 603 -2.70 1.96 -17.81
C LEU A 603 -1.32 2.15 -17.20
N ALA A 604 -0.39 2.68 -18.00
CA ALA A 604 0.94 3.02 -17.54
C ALA A 604 0.88 4.16 -16.53
N THR A 605 1.53 3.97 -15.38
CA THR A 605 1.59 4.96 -14.30
C THR A 605 3.01 5.48 -14.06
N ALA A 606 4.03 4.85 -14.65
CA ALA A 606 5.42 5.25 -14.46
C ALA A 606 5.69 6.66 -15.01
N GLY A 607 6.14 7.56 -14.15
CA GLY A 607 6.44 8.95 -14.50
C GLY A 607 5.22 9.85 -14.69
N ASP A 608 4.01 9.33 -14.78
CA ASP A 608 2.78 10.11 -14.96
C ASP A 608 2.02 10.29 -13.65
N ILE A 609 2.19 11.45 -13.05
CA ILE A 609 1.55 11.83 -11.77
C ILE A 609 0.03 11.90 -11.92
N GLY A 610 -0.48 12.39 -13.07
CA GLY A 610 -1.90 12.47 -13.36
C GLY A 610 -2.54 11.07 -13.43
N ALA A 611 -1.95 10.16 -14.22
CA ALA A 611 -2.37 8.77 -14.30
C ALA A 611 -2.30 8.08 -12.92
N CYS A 612 -1.22 8.28 -12.15
CA CYS A 612 -1.13 7.78 -10.78
C CYS A 612 -2.29 8.24 -9.91
N SER A 613 -2.65 9.52 -9.98
CA SER A 613 -3.71 10.09 -9.15
C SER A 613 -5.08 9.46 -9.44
N THR A 614 -5.39 9.22 -10.72
CA THR A 614 -6.65 8.58 -11.14
C THR A 614 -6.69 7.09 -10.79
N GLN A 615 -5.56 6.41 -10.88
CA GLN A 615 -5.42 4.99 -10.61
C GLN A 615 -5.25 4.64 -9.12
N CYS A 616 -5.10 5.64 -8.25
CA CYS A 616 -5.04 5.41 -6.80
C CYS A 616 -6.41 4.98 -6.27
N ALA A 617 -6.48 3.82 -5.62
CA ALA A 617 -7.72 3.29 -5.06
C ALA A 617 -8.23 4.06 -3.82
N SER A 618 -7.43 4.97 -3.26
CA SER A 618 -7.77 5.74 -2.04
C SER A 618 -8.14 4.87 -0.84
N CYS A 619 -7.42 3.78 -0.64
CA CYS A 619 -7.65 2.78 0.40
C CYS A 619 -8.01 3.42 1.76
N GLY A 620 -9.20 3.15 2.27
CA GLY A 620 -9.65 3.68 3.57
C GLY A 620 -10.09 5.15 3.57
N ALA A 621 -10.07 5.85 2.41
CA ALA A 621 -10.53 7.24 2.31
C ALA A 621 -11.47 7.44 1.11
N CYS A 622 -12.59 8.08 1.34
CA CYS A 622 -13.62 8.32 0.34
C CYS A 622 -13.09 9.13 -0.85
N ARG A 623 -13.44 8.70 -2.05
CA ARG A 623 -13.11 9.42 -3.31
C ARG A 623 -14.19 10.41 -3.74
N ASP A 624 -15.31 10.47 -3.03
CA ASP A 624 -16.49 11.25 -3.40
C ASP A 624 -17.03 10.88 -4.80
N CYS A 625 -17.03 9.59 -5.11
CA CYS A 625 -17.43 9.10 -6.43
C CYS A 625 -18.95 8.90 -6.60
N GLY A 626 -19.74 9.00 -5.52
CA GLY A 626 -21.20 8.83 -5.55
C GLY A 626 -21.71 7.41 -5.84
N LEU A 627 -20.80 6.44 -6.04
CA LEU A 627 -21.21 5.09 -6.45
C LEU A 627 -22.13 4.40 -5.45
N CYS A 628 -21.87 4.58 -4.15
CA CYS A 628 -22.70 4.01 -3.08
C CYS A 628 -24.12 4.58 -3.08
N GLU A 629 -24.27 5.86 -3.40
CA GLU A 629 -25.57 6.54 -3.55
C GLU A 629 -26.30 6.04 -4.80
N THR A 630 -25.58 6.01 -5.93
CA THR A 630 -26.10 5.57 -7.23
C THR A 630 -26.60 4.13 -7.23
N LEU A 631 -25.89 3.23 -6.54
CA LEU A 631 -26.22 1.80 -6.49
C LEU A 631 -27.19 1.42 -5.38
N CYS A 632 -27.59 2.37 -4.52
CA CYS A 632 -28.49 2.07 -3.42
C CYS A 632 -29.92 1.83 -3.92
N PRO A 633 -30.45 0.59 -3.89
CA PRO A 633 -31.78 0.31 -4.42
C PRO A 633 -32.91 0.98 -3.62
N GLY A 634 -32.68 1.27 -2.36
CA GLY A 634 -33.63 1.97 -1.48
C GLY A 634 -33.47 3.49 -1.48
N ASN A 635 -32.52 4.06 -2.27
CA ASN A 635 -32.16 5.48 -2.19
C ASN A 635 -31.92 5.93 -0.72
N ALA A 636 -31.31 5.05 0.07
CA ALA A 636 -31.08 5.25 1.49
C ALA A 636 -29.77 6.00 1.78
N ILE A 637 -28.90 6.16 0.80
CA ILE A 637 -27.61 6.81 0.99
C ILE A 637 -27.65 8.18 0.32
N SER A 638 -27.22 9.18 1.05
CA SER A 638 -27.10 10.55 0.55
C SER A 638 -25.80 11.20 1.02
N ARG A 639 -25.26 12.09 0.17
CA ARG A 639 -24.08 12.90 0.50
C ARG A 639 -24.53 14.14 1.27
N ARG A 640 -23.92 14.39 2.43
CA ARG A 640 -24.11 15.61 3.22
C ARG A 640 -22.82 16.43 3.19
N ALA A 641 -22.92 17.68 2.75
CA ALA A 641 -21.81 18.63 2.84
C ALA A 641 -21.65 19.09 4.30
N LEU A 642 -20.41 19.25 4.73
CA LEU A 642 -20.02 19.82 6.02
C LEU A 642 -19.29 21.15 5.79
N GLU A 643 -18.75 21.77 6.82
CA GLU A 643 -18.00 23.03 6.67
C GLU A 643 -16.75 22.84 5.79
N GLY A 644 -16.47 23.82 4.94
CA GLY A 644 -15.37 23.80 3.97
C GLY A 644 -15.58 22.75 2.89
N ASP A 645 -14.52 21.98 2.57
CA ASP A 645 -14.55 20.89 1.58
C ASP A 645 -14.93 19.53 2.20
N ALA A 646 -15.31 19.50 3.47
CA ALA A 646 -15.65 18.28 4.16
C ALA A 646 -17.03 17.76 3.78
N TYR A 647 -17.22 16.46 3.82
CA TYR A 647 -18.49 15.81 3.53
C TYR A 647 -18.55 14.46 4.25
N GLU A 648 -19.75 13.95 4.36
CA GLU A 648 -20.01 12.58 4.79
C GLU A 648 -21.13 11.95 3.97
N TYR A 649 -21.18 10.63 3.98
CA TYR A 649 -22.31 9.89 3.44
C TYR A 649 -23.13 9.33 4.60
N ILE A 650 -24.40 9.67 4.61
CA ILE A 650 -25.35 9.25 5.64
C ILE A 650 -26.29 8.19 5.10
N VAL A 651 -26.75 7.34 5.99
CA VAL A 651 -27.71 6.27 5.68
C VAL A 651 -29.04 6.57 6.35
N ASP A 652 -30.09 6.70 5.53
CA ASP A 652 -31.45 6.75 6.01
C ASP A 652 -31.87 5.35 6.47
N GLY A 653 -32.03 5.21 7.78
CA GLY A 653 -32.38 3.94 8.41
C GLY A 653 -33.73 3.36 7.93
N ASP A 654 -34.69 4.19 7.60
CA ASP A 654 -36.02 3.74 7.19
C ASP A 654 -36.07 3.21 5.75
N LYS A 655 -35.15 3.69 4.90
CA LYS A 655 -35.02 3.26 3.50
C LYS A 655 -34.01 2.14 3.27
N CYS A 656 -33.05 2.01 4.15
CA CYS A 656 -31.99 1.03 4.01
C CYS A 656 -32.52 -0.40 4.19
N ILE A 657 -32.37 -1.26 3.21
CA ILE A 657 -32.76 -2.68 3.25
C ILE A 657 -31.63 -3.61 3.70
N GLY A 658 -30.49 -3.10 4.15
CA GLY A 658 -29.33 -3.91 4.58
C GLY A 658 -28.69 -4.72 3.46
N CYS A 659 -28.88 -4.36 2.20
CA CYS A 659 -28.41 -5.16 1.04
C CYS A 659 -26.90 -5.25 0.88
N GLY A 660 -26.11 -4.29 1.44
CA GLY A 660 -24.66 -4.29 1.41
C GLY A 660 -24.02 -3.85 0.08
N PHE A 661 -24.80 -3.35 -0.91
CA PHE A 661 -24.24 -2.86 -2.17
C PHE A 661 -23.24 -1.73 -1.97
N CYS A 662 -23.49 -0.82 -1.02
CA CYS A 662 -22.58 0.25 -0.69
C CYS A 662 -21.18 -0.25 -0.28
N ALA A 663 -21.10 -1.30 0.52
CA ALA A 663 -19.82 -1.90 0.93
C ALA A 663 -19.22 -2.75 -0.20
N GLY A 664 -20.06 -3.55 -0.88
CA GLY A 664 -19.61 -4.43 -1.96
C GLY A 664 -19.06 -3.68 -3.17
N ALA A 665 -19.59 -2.51 -3.47
CA ALA A 665 -19.20 -1.70 -4.64
C ALA A 665 -18.21 -0.57 -4.32
N CYS A 666 -17.91 -0.29 -3.05
CA CYS A 666 -17.05 0.83 -2.70
C CYS A 666 -15.60 0.63 -3.16
N PRO A 667 -15.06 1.47 -4.07
CA PRO A 667 -13.68 1.31 -4.52
C PRO A 667 -12.64 1.47 -3.40
N CYS A 668 -12.96 2.29 -2.41
CA CYS A 668 -12.04 2.68 -1.33
C CYS A 668 -12.13 1.79 -0.10
N GLY A 669 -13.17 0.94 -0.01
CA GLY A 669 -13.40 0.03 1.11
C GLY A 669 -13.80 0.69 2.43
N ILE A 670 -14.36 1.90 2.39
CA ILE A 670 -14.71 2.67 3.60
C ILE A 670 -16.03 2.27 4.25
N TRP A 671 -16.93 1.62 3.52
CA TRP A 671 -18.15 1.12 4.09
C TRP A 671 -17.91 -0.18 4.86
N GLU A 672 -18.36 -0.22 6.09
CA GLU A 672 -18.43 -1.43 6.89
C GLU A 672 -19.87 -1.89 7.07
N ILE A 673 -20.07 -3.20 7.04
CA ILE A 673 -21.36 -3.80 7.34
C ILE A 673 -21.27 -4.38 8.75
N VAL A 674 -21.97 -3.77 9.68
CA VAL A 674 -21.97 -4.15 11.09
C VAL A 674 -23.28 -4.84 11.47
N GLU A 675 -23.25 -5.68 12.50
CA GLU A 675 -24.50 -6.23 13.06
C GLU A 675 -25.33 -5.10 13.66
N ASN A 676 -26.61 -5.12 13.33
CA ASN A 676 -27.57 -4.25 13.98
C ASN A 676 -27.85 -4.83 15.37
N ALA A 677 -27.31 -4.20 16.39
CA ALA A 677 -27.64 -4.60 17.75
C ALA A 677 -29.15 -4.41 17.96
N PRO A 678 -29.86 -5.39 18.55
CA PRO A 678 -31.24 -5.16 18.99
C PRO A 678 -31.25 -3.91 19.85
N LEU A 679 -32.19 -3.01 19.59
CA LEU A 679 -32.48 -1.95 20.55
C LEU A 679 -32.96 -2.65 21.83
N GLU A 680 -32.13 -2.59 22.89
CA GLU A 680 -32.49 -3.03 24.23
C GLU A 680 -33.68 -2.19 24.76
#